data_960f043928dd782bcb822719805d2ad7
#
_entry.id   960f043928dd782bcb822719805d2ad7
#
_cell.length_a   1.000
_cell.length_b   1.000
_cell.length_c   1.000
_cell.angle_alpha   90.00
_cell.angle_beta   90.00
_cell.angle_gamma   90.00
#
_symmetry.space_group_name_H-M   'P 1'
#
loop_
_entity.id
_entity.type
_entity.pdbx_description
1 polymer ?
#
loop_
_entity_poly.entity_id
_entity_poly.type
_entity_poly.pdbx_seq_one_letter_code
_entity_poly.pdbx_strand_id
1 'polypeptide(L)'
;MFKYTSLASSVRAALILGGISSSLLIALPAQAFADAEEKEQKAKETEVISVTGSRIRRPGAVSSSPIMTMDAEDIGYLQEPELEKIIRTLPGTVPGDGANANNGSAGAATGNLRGLGSNRTLVLMNGRRLVPYNYDGLVDTASIPTALVDRVDVVTGGASAVYGSDAIAGAINFVMKSNFEGVAFETKHSQTAESDGDIDSLSLTLGSNLADDKGNVAVSLSWMSRDSVLLGARPLGLLGIDTADGAGYEQFLNGEPPLPPIAGCGGPNVVAAGGSTTSIPTRFAIVGGGAAASGQFREDRTLGSECSRFNFNPFNFYQTPQERYAATAFAHYYINESFKVYTTLNFSDTTVDTQVAPSGTFGATFNLPLANPFIGDQARMFMIDAGNTAREADLLNASVTNWQDINGNGVVDEEDYLLVQLRRRTLELGARSERYDSSQFQFVAGLEGEINDEWMFDVSFQYGESNRATSRGGYTNLTNIQHALDSVDGVTCKNGDTSCVPIDLFGGFGTITPEMAGYATALALQTQRYEQTVGQLMVNGPLNFIEIPESAGPLAVSFGFEYRKEKGALEPDECLKLAPSSCQGGAGGNLLPITGGYSVKEIFMEGLLPVFDGASFADSLEVEFGYRRADYDSVGHNNTWKLGFNWFPVDDFLIRVMKQSANRAPNVGEIAAPVVTGLDNAKLDPCSVNNAGNIDATLRQLCISTGMTDAQVGAVQDVISGQVNTFDGSDPAALPGPEKADTFTAGFVWTADFLDDFTLTVDYYDIDITDVIGEFSAQEMLDACYVAGDATSCSKIKRIGGDLTIAGSGIELFTTNLNYQKAEGVEIGINFGVDLSDMGSVKFSANINKYLTQESQSSDLSRVIDCKGLFGTSCDPISELRLVQRTTWEVNDFTVSAQWRHIGAVDIEPIEKDGVFEPFQHIGSHNYIDLFGSYHATDHITFTAGVDNLFDKEPPVVGNEAGSTRANSGNTFPSGYDVLGRIYKVGMKVSF
;
A
#
# COMPACT_ATOMS: atom_id res chain seq x y z
N MET A 1 -25.29 3.58 -24.41
CA MET A 1 -25.38 2.10 -24.46
C MET A 1 -24.30 1.60 -25.44
N PHE A 2 -23.06 1.63 -25.01
CA PHE A 2 -21.93 1.07 -25.75
C PHE A 2 -21.62 -0.31 -25.16
N LYS A 3 -21.75 -1.34 -25.99
CA LYS A 3 -21.34 -2.69 -25.61
C LYS A 3 -19.80 -2.73 -25.58
N TYR A 4 -19.24 -2.67 -24.40
CA TYR A 4 -17.85 -3.10 -24.17
C TYR A 4 -17.83 -4.63 -24.28
N THR A 5 -17.51 -5.17 -25.44
CA THR A 5 -16.98 -6.53 -25.54
C THR A 5 -15.53 -6.46 -25.13
N SER A 6 -15.26 -6.52 -23.83
CA SER A 6 -13.90 -6.52 -23.31
C SER A 6 -13.19 -7.82 -23.76
N LEU A 7 -11.90 -7.73 -24.04
CA LEU A 7 -11.02 -8.89 -24.26
C LEU A 7 -11.17 -9.90 -23.09
N ALA A 8 -11.44 -9.40 -21.89
CA ALA A 8 -11.71 -10.19 -20.67
C ALA A 8 -12.90 -11.16 -20.83
N SER A 9 -13.99 -10.75 -21.51
CA SER A 9 -15.12 -11.67 -21.76
C SER A 9 -14.76 -12.78 -22.75
N SER A 10 -13.83 -12.54 -23.63
CA SER A 10 -13.32 -13.55 -24.59
C SER A 10 -12.36 -14.54 -23.91
N VAL A 11 -11.54 -14.08 -22.95
CA VAL A 11 -10.66 -14.93 -22.15
C VAL A 11 -11.50 -15.77 -21.17
N ARG A 12 -12.51 -15.19 -20.51
CA ARG A 12 -13.47 -15.91 -19.66
C ARG A 12 -14.19 -17.02 -20.45
N ALA A 13 -14.62 -16.72 -21.67
CA ALA A 13 -15.27 -17.70 -22.55
C ALA A 13 -14.31 -18.83 -22.98
N ALA A 14 -13.03 -18.52 -23.20
CA ALA A 14 -12.01 -19.54 -23.56
C ALA A 14 -11.67 -20.48 -22.38
N LEU A 15 -11.63 -19.95 -21.16
CA LEU A 15 -11.39 -20.77 -19.95
C LEU A 15 -12.60 -21.66 -19.58
N ILE A 16 -13.82 -21.17 -19.78
CA ILE A 16 -15.06 -21.94 -19.54
C ILE A 16 -15.28 -23.02 -20.61
N LEU A 17 -14.89 -22.77 -21.87
CA LEU A 17 -14.98 -23.75 -22.94
C LEU A 17 -13.90 -24.85 -22.89
N GLY A 18 -12.77 -24.60 -22.22
CA GLY A 18 -11.74 -25.61 -21.96
C GLY A 18 -12.18 -26.74 -21.00
N GLY A 19 -13.21 -26.48 -20.18
CA GLY A 19 -13.73 -27.48 -19.21
C GLY A 19 -14.72 -28.51 -19.76
N ILE A 20 -15.17 -28.41 -21.02
CA ILE A 20 -16.25 -29.25 -21.56
C ILE A 20 -15.78 -30.26 -22.67
N SER A 21 -14.51 -30.24 -23.09
CA SER A 21 -14.01 -31.11 -24.16
C SER A 21 -12.94 -32.12 -23.71
N SER A 22 -13.08 -32.69 -22.52
CA SER A 22 -12.19 -33.75 -21.98
C SER A 22 -12.38 -35.15 -22.61
N SER A 23 -12.95 -35.24 -23.82
CA SER A 23 -13.17 -36.53 -24.49
C SER A 23 -12.52 -36.70 -25.87
N LEU A 24 -11.54 -35.85 -26.28
CA LEU A 24 -10.91 -35.91 -27.59
C LEU A 24 -9.38 -35.73 -27.63
N LEU A 25 -8.67 -36.13 -26.59
CA LEU A 25 -7.18 -36.13 -26.60
C LEU A 25 -6.60 -37.47 -26.17
N ILE A 26 -7.02 -38.58 -26.78
CA ILE A 26 -6.32 -39.83 -26.66
C ILE A 26 -6.14 -40.38 -28.11
N ALA A 27 -5.11 -39.92 -28.78
CA ALA A 27 -4.42 -40.63 -29.89
C ALA A 27 -3.23 -39.78 -30.38
N LEU A 28 -2.13 -39.74 -29.65
CA LEU A 28 -0.80 -39.46 -30.21
C LEU A 28 0.05 -40.73 -30.05
N PRO A 29 0.75 -41.15 -31.07
CA PRO A 29 1.46 -42.42 -31.05
C PRO A 29 2.70 -42.36 -30.13
N ALA A 30 2.76 -43.28 -29.19
CA ALA A 30 3.91 -43.56 -28.33
C ALA A 30 5.07 -44.21 -29.16
N GLN A 31 5.82 -43.42 -29.90
CA GLN A 31 7.03 -43.91 -30.61
C GLN A 31 8.14 -42.85 -30.71
N ALA A 32 8.45 -42.10 -29.64
CA ALA A 32 9.59 -41.19 -29.62
C ALA A 32 10.37 -41.16 -28.28
N PHE A 33 10.26 -42.18 -27.47
CA PHE A 33 10.96 -42.19 -26.15
C PHE A 33 11.93 -43.36 -26.04
N ALA A 34 12.94 -43.43 -26.91
CA ALA A 34 14.00 -44.45 -26.79
C ALA A 34 15.42 -43.94 -27.04
N ASP A 35 15.70 -42.63 -27.10
CA ASP A 35 17.04 -42.11 -27.37
C ASP A 35 17.45 -40.91 -26.50
N ALA A 36 16.88 -40.73 -25.29
CA ALA A 36 17.17 -39.58 -24.43
C ALA A 36 18.37 -39.75 -23.47
N GLU A 37 18.91 -40.96 -23.29
CA GLU A 37 19.95 -41.18 -22.26
C GLU A 37 21.41 -40.89 -22.70
N GLU A 38 21.69 -40.52 -23.95
CA GLU A 38 23.07 -40.29 -24.41
C GLU A 38 23.43 -38.86 -24.81
N LYS A 39 22.52 -37.86 -24.54
CA LYS A 39 22.75 -36.43 -24.86
C LYS A 39 22.93 -35.47 -23.67
N GLU A 40 22.86 -35.98 -22.44
CA GLU A 40 23.01 -35.14 -21.25
C GLU A 40 24.42 -34.62 -20.97
N GLN A 41 25.42 -34.94 -21.76
CA GLN A 41 26.81 -34.55 -21.52
C GLN A 41 27.39 -33.49 -22.49
N LYS A 42 26.60 -32.86 -23.37
CA LYS A 42 27.15 -31.88 -24.35
C LYS A 42 26.52 -30.50 -24.38
N ALA A 43 25.64 -30.14 -23.52
CA ALA A 43 25.06 -28.78 -23.47
C ALA A 43 25.17 -28.16 -22.06
N LYS A 44 26.35 -28.19 -21.47
CA LYS A 44 26.73 -27.13 -20.50
C LYS A 44 27.37 -26.00 -21.31
N GLU A 45 26.60 -25.36 -22.19
CA GLU A 45 26.86 -23.99 -22.53
C GLU A 45 26.56 -23.19 -21.26
N THR A 46 27.58 -22.50 -20.79
CA THR A 46 27.53 -21.65 -19.62
C THR A 46 26.45 -20.60 -19.85
N GLU A 47 25.25 -20.81 -19.30
CA GLU A 47 24.24 -19.76 -19.28
C GLU A 47 24.88 -18.55 -18.62
N VAL A 48 25.02 -17.46 -19.38
CA VAL A 48 25.54 -16.19 -18.85
C VAL A 48 24.48 -15.67 -17.91
N ILE A 49 24.61 -15.99 -16.62
CA ILE A 49 23.69 -15.54 -15.58
C ILE A 49 23.82 -14.03 -15.48
N SER A 50 22.77 -13.31 -15.85
CA SER A 50 22.68 -11.87 -15.59
C SER A 50 22.43 -11.69 -14.10
N VAL A 51 23.43 -11.18 -13.39
CA VAL A 51 23.31 -10.88 -11.96
C VAL A 51 22.44 -9.63 -11.79
N THR A 52 21.39 -9.70 -10.99
CA THR A 52 20.59 -8.52 -10.63
C THR A 52 21.49 -7.47 -9.95
N GLY A 53 21.32 -6.18 -10.27
CA GLY A 53 22.17 -5.09 -9.73
C GLY A 53 23.32 -4.65 -10.64
N SER A 54 23.55 -5.34 -11.77
CA SER A 54 24.50 -4.92 -12.81
C SER A 54 23.96 -5.20 -14.21
N ARG A 55 24.39 -4.39 -15.19
CA ARG A 55 24.12 -4.59 -16.62
C ARG A 55 25.29 -5.29 -17.34
N ILE A 56 26.39 -5.51 -16.64
CA ILE A 56 27.58 -6.19 -17.19
C ILE A 56 27.34 -7.70 -17.18
N ARG A 57 27.40 -8.30 -18.35
CA ARG A 57 27.26 -9.75 -18.53
C ARG A 57 28.63 -10.40 -18.47
N ARG A 58 28.92 -11.09 -17.39
CA ARG A 58 30.17 -11.86 -17.19
C ARG A 58 29.86 -13.13 -16.38
N PRO A 59 30.33 -14.33 -16.81
CA PRO A 59 30.23 -15.52 -16.00
C PRO A 59 30.93 -15.31 -14.66
N GLY A 60 30.27 -15.67 -13.55
CA GLY A 60 30.83 -15.56 -12.22
C GLY A 60 30.93 -14.12 -11.65
N ALA A 61 30.32 -13.11 -12.30
CA ALA A 61 30.27 -11.76 -11.72
C ALA A 61 29.45 -11.77 -10.43
N VAL A 62 30.01 -11.17 -9.37
CA VAL A 62 29.34 -10.97 -8.08
C VAL A 62 29.03 -9.49 -7.93
N SER A 63 27.80 -9.15 -7.53
CA SER A 63 27.43 -7.75 -7.30
C SER A 63 28.09 -7.20 -6.03
N SER A 64 28.63 -5.98 -6.11
CA SER A 64 29.09 -5.25 -4.93
C SER A 64 27.95 -4.75 -4.04
N SER A 65 26.72 -4.66 -4.57
CA SER A 65 25.52 -4.40 -3.78
C SER A 65 25.01 -5.71 -3.15
N PRO A 66 24.57 -5.69 -1.90
CA PRO A 66 23.95 -6.87 -1.28
C PRO A 66 22.70 -7.30 -2.05
N ILE A 67 22.59 -8.59 -2.31
CA ILE A 67 21.43 -9.19 -2.94
C ILE A 67 20.92 -10.32 -2.06
N MET A 68 19.63 -10.27 -1.72
CA MET A 68 18.91 -11.37 -1.10
C MET A 68 18.11 -12.10 -2.19
N THR A 69 18.28 -13.40 -2.29
CA THR A 69 17.56 -14.22 -3.28
C THR A 69 16.64 -15.21 -2.57
N MET A 70 15.41 -15.35 -3.06
CA MET A 70 14.48 -16.42 -2.74
C MET A 70 14.24 -17.22 -4.01
N ASP A 71 14.55 -18.50 -4.00
CA ASP A 71 14.42 -19.34 -5.17
C ASP A 71 13.00 -19.91 -5.36
N ALA A 72 12.76 -20.59 -6.50
CA ALA A 72 11.46 -21.17 -6.82
C ALA A 72 11.02 -22.25 -5.82
N GLU A 73 11.97 -22.94 -5.18
CA GLU A 73 11.70 -23.98 -4.21
C GLU A 73 11.17 -23.37 -2.91
N ASP A 74 11.84 -22.33 -2.39
CA ASP A 74 11.41 -21.55 -1.23
C ASP A 74 10.03 -20.92 -1.45
N ILE A 75 9.79 -20.36 -2.65
CA ILE A 75 8.48 -19.83 -3.06
C ILE A 75 7.42 -20.93 -3.07
N GLY A 76 7.79 -22.12 -3.55
CA GLY A 76 6.92 -23.30 -3.59
C GLY A 76 6.47 -23.76 -2.20
N TYR A 77 7.36 -23.70 -1.21
CA TYR A 77 7.05 -24.08 0.18
C TYR A 77 6.03 -23.15 0.86
N LEU A 78 5.91 -21.91 0.42
CA LEU A 78 4.89 -21.00 0.94
C LEU A 78 3.49 -21.34 0.44
N GLN A 79 3.36 -22.04 -0.69
CA GLN A 79 2.08 -22.35 -1.38
C GLN A 79 1.18 -21.13 -1.59
N GLU A 80 1.79 -19.98 -1.71
CA GLU A 80 1.09 -18.70 -1.78
C GLU A 80 0.90 -18.29 -3.24
N PRO A 81 -0.34 -18.02 -3.70
CA PRO A 81 -0.58 -17.54 -5.06
C PRO A 81 -0.36 -16.02 -5.21
N GLU A 82 -0.10 -15.30 -4.11
CA GLU A 82 0.06 -13.85 -4.07
C GLU A 82 1.51 -13.47 -3.75
N LEU A 83 2.19 -12.85 -4.73
CA LEU A 83 3.61 -12.47 -4.59
C LEU A 83 3.85 -11.44 -3.48
N GLU A 84 2.90 -10.55 -3.22
CA GLU A 84 3.02 -9.58 -2.12
C GLU A 84 3.22 -10.30 -0.78
N LYS A 85 2.45 -11.35 -0.50
CA LYS A 85 2.61 -12.14 0.72
C LYS A 85 3.97 -12.83 0.78
N ILE A 86 4.50 -13.27 -0.37
CA ILE A 86 5.86 -13.83 -0.48
C ILE A 86 6.90 -12.77 -0.14
N ILE A 87 6.82 -11.57 -0.76
CA ILE A 87 7.73 -10.44 -0.50
C ILE A 87 7.68 -10.05 0.98
N ARG A 88 6.50 -9.99 1.57
CA ARG A 88 6.29 -9.62 2.99
C ARG A 88 6.95 -10.58 3.97
N THR A 89 7.27 -11.81 3.58
CA THR A 89 8.05 -12.73 4.41
C THR A 89 9.53 -12.35 4.49
N LEU A 90 10.05 -11.51 3.59
CA LEU A 90 11.44 -11.05 3.64
C LEU A 90 11.64 -10.07 4.80
N PRO A 91 12.64 -10.27 5.68
CA PRO A 91 12.80 -9.45 6.89
C PRO A 91 13.07 -7.96 6.65
N GLY A 92 13.67 -7.61 5.52
CA GLY A 92 13.93 -6.22 5.12
C GLY A 92 12.73 -5.50 4.49
N THR A 93 11.55 -6.12 4.46
CA THR A 93 10.33 -5.51 3.92
C THR A 93 9.39 -5.09 5.05
N VAL A 94 8.71 -3.97 4.84
CA VAL A 94 7.58 -3.51 5.67
C VAL A 94 6.28 -3.80 4.88
N PRO A 95 5.17 -4.13 5.54
CA PRO A 95 3.92 -4.37 4.84
C PRO A 95 3.52 -3.20 3.93
N GLY A 96 3.27 -3.50 2.67
CA GLY A 96 2.62 -2.60 1.72
C GLY A 96 1.11 -2.81 1.68
N ASP A 97 0.45 -2.30 0.65
CA ASP A 97 -0.94 -2.66 0.37
C ASP A 97 -1.03 -4.13 -0.08
N GLY A 98 -2.14 -4.78 0.22
CA GLY A 98 -2.39 -6.18 -0.12
C GLY A 98 -3.75 -6.65 0.37
N ALA A 99 -3.90 -7.95 0.53
CA ALA A 99 -5.15 -8.60 0.95
C ALA A 99 -5.72 -8.07 2.27
N ASN A 100 -4.85 -7.65 3.19
CA ASN A 100 -5.23 -7.23 4.54
C ASN A 100 -5.41 -5.70 4.67
N ALA A 101 -5.20 -4.92 3.61
CA ALA A 101 -5.45 -3.49 3.58
C ALA A 101 -6.83 -3.22 2.98
N ASN A 102 -7.81 -2.87 3.84
CA ASN A 102 -9.20 -2.67 3.44
C ASN A 102 -9.58 -1.19 3.32
N ASN A 103 -9.04 -0.32 4.16
CA ASN A 103 -9.34 1.12 4.18
C ASN A 103 -8.13 1.91 3.66
N GLY A 104 -8.36 2.81 2.69
CA GLY A 104 -7.31 3.59 2.06
C GLY A 104 -6.42 2.82 1.08
N SER A 105 -6.71 1.54 0.80
CA SER A 105 -6.10 0.75 -0.26
C SER A 105 -6.87 0.92 -1.56
N ALA A 106 -6.15 0.84 -2.68
CA ALA A 106 -6.75 0.83 -4.01
C ALA A 106 -6.95 -0.60 -4.56
N GLY A 107 -6.96 -1.62 -3.70
CA GLY A 107 -7.11 -3.02 -4.08
C GLY A 107 -5.92 -3.60 -4.84
N ALA A 108 -4.75 -2.97 -4.78
CA ALA A 108 -3.50 -3.44 -5.37
C ALA A 108 -2.57 -4.02 -4.30
N ALA A 109 -1.58 -4.79 -4.71
CA ALA A 109 -0.55 -5.36 -3.86
C ALA A 109 0.81 -4.70 -4.15
N THR A 110 1.46 -4.10 -3.15
CA THR A 110 2.69 -3.33 -3.32
C THR A 110 3.84 -3.82 -2.46
N GLY A 111 5.08 -3.63 -2.93
CA GLY A 111 6.29 -3.88 -2.15
C GLY A 111 6.82 -2.61 -1.48
N ASN A 112 7.29 -2.71 -0.24
CA ASN A 112 7.87 -1.60 0.51
C ASN A 112 9.16 -2.05 1.20
N LEU A 113 10.30 -1.76 0.59
CA LEU A 113 11.61 -2.09 1.15
C LEU A 113 11.98 -1.09 2.25
N ARG A 114 12.37 -1.63 3.40
CA ARG A 114 12.89 -0.91 4.57
C ARG A 114 12.00 0.22 5.10
N GLY A 115 10.70 0.19 4.77
CA GLY A 115 9.77 1.23 5.21
C GLY A 115 10.00 2.61 4.56
N LEU A 116 10.77 2.68 3.47
CA LEU A 116 11.05 3.93 2.76
C LEU A 116 9.97 4.33 1.77
N GLY A 117 8.95 3.48 1.57
CA GLY A 117 7.80 3.72 0.71
C GLY A 117 7.81 2.88 -0.57
N SER A 118 6.60 2.50 -1.02
CA SER A 118 6.45 1.67 -2.23
C SER A 118 6.84 2.42 -3.52
N ASN A 119 6.76 3.75 -3.54
CA ASN A 119 7.20 4.59 -4.65
C ASN A 119 8.73 4.76 -4.73
N ARG A 120 9.48 4.29 -3.73
CA ARG A 120 10.96 4.25 -3.70
C ARG A 120 11.50 2.82 -3.82
N THR A 121 10.61 1.85 -4.03
CA THR A 121 10.91 0.43 -4.25
C THR A 121 10.62 0.08 -5.70
N LEU A 122 11.68 -0.12 -6.50
CA LEU A 122 11.51 -0.44 -7.91
C LEU A 122 11.17 -1.93 -8.09
N VAL A 123 10.07 -2.22 -8.80
CA VAL A 123 9.66 -3.59 -9.14
C VAL A 123 9.99 -3.89 -10.60
N LEU A 124 10.68 -5.00 -10.81
CA LEU A 124 11.17 -5.45 -12.11
C LEU A 124 10.71 -6.88 -12.43
N MET A 125 10.56 -7.18 -13.70
CA MET A 125 10.44 -8.53 -14.26
C MET A 125 11.54 -8.75 -15.29
N ASN A 126 12.41 -9.74 -15.06
CA ASN A 126 13.59 -9.98 -15.89
C ASN A 126 14.45 -8.70 -16.11
N GLY A 127 14.66 -7.90 -15.05
CA GLY A 127 15.42 -6.66 -15.08
C GLY A 127 14.75 -5.48 -15.81
N ARG A 128 13.48 -5.59 -16.19
CA ARG A 128 12.69 -4.55 -16.89
C ARG A 128 11.59 -4.02 -15.97
N ARG A 129 11.33 -2.71 -16.06
CA ARG A 129 10.26 -2.07 -15.30
C ARG A 129 8.90 -2.65 -15.66
N LEU A 130 8.05 -2.87 -14.66
CA LEU A 130 6.63 -3.14 -14.88
C LEU A 130 5.87 -1.82 -15.03
N VAL A 131 4.78 -1.85 -15.82
CA VAL A 131 3.90 -0.69 -15.94
C VAL A 131 3.20 -0.45 -14.60
N PRO A 132 3.21 0.80 -14.09
CA PRO A 132 2.46 1.15 -12.88
C PRO A 132 0.95 0.95 -13.03
N TYR A 133 0.27 0.63 -11.92
CA TYR A 133 -1.18 0.51 -11.93
C TYR A 133 -1.91 1.85 -11.75
N ASN A 134 -1.21 2.89 -11.28
CA ASN A 134 -1.78 4.20 -10.98
C ASN A 134 -0.83 5.35 -11.37
N TYR A 135 -1.36 6.58 -11.29
CA TYR A 135 -0.60 7.81 -11.61
C TYR A 135 0.47 8.16 -10.56
N ASP A 136 0.47 7.49 -9.40
CA ASP A 136 1.50 7.63 -8.36
C ASP A 136 2.73 6.75 -8.62
N GLY A 137 2.76 6.05 -9.76
CA GLY A 137 3.89 5.24 -10.18
C GLY A 137 4.04 3.91 -9.44
N LEU A 138 3.01 3.46 -8.73
CA LEU A 138 3.04 2.21 -7.96
C LEU A 138 2.78 1.00 -8.85
N VAL A 139 3.52 -0.08 -8.62
CA VAL A 139 3.38 -1.36 -9.35
C VAL A 139 2.53 -2.34 -8.53
N ASP A 140 1.54 -2.95 -9.18
CA ASP A 140 0.76 -4.04 -8.60
C ASP A 140 1.47 -5.38 -8.83
N THR A 141 2.08 -5.92 -7.77
CA THR A 141 2.77 -7.22 -7.81
C THR A 141 1.84 -8.40 -8.08
N ALA A 142 0.52 -8.24 -7.88
CA ALA A 142 -0.47 -9.25 -8.24
C ALA A 142 -0.56 -9.50 -9.75
N SER A 143 -0.02 -8.60 -10.59
CA SER A 143 0.03 -8.80 -12.04
C SER A 143 1.07 -9.83 -12.52
N ILE A 144 1.95 -10.33 -11.64
CA ILE A 144 3.04 -11.24 -11.97
C ILE A 144 2.60 -12.70 -11.68
N PRO A 145 2.73 -13.64 -12.64
CA PRO A 145 2.33 -15.02 -12.44
C PRO A 145 3.35 -15.79 -11.57
N THR A 146 2.93 -16.27 -10.42
CA THR A 146 3.80 -17.05 -9.49
C THR A 146 4.34 -18.33 -10.12
N ALA A 147 3.57 -19.01 -11.00
CA ALA A 147 3.94 -20.28 -11.61
C ALA A 147 5.20 -20.22 -12.49
N LEU A 148 5.51 -19.06 -13.04
CA LEU A 148 6.69 -18.84 -13.89
C LEU A 148 7.83 -18.13 -13.16
N VAL A 149 7.71 -17.82 -11.87
CA VAL A 149 8.83 -17.24 -11.12
C VAL A 149 9.89 -18.31 -10.88
N ASP A 150 11.12 -18.01 -11.27
CA ASP A 150 12.30 -18.83 -11.01
C ASP A 150 12.96 -18.43 -9.70
N ARG A 151 13.08 -17.14 -9.48
CA ARG A 151 13.55 -16.58 -8.20
C ARG A 151 13.14 -15.12 -8.06
N VAL A 152 13.19 -14.63 -6.85
CA VAL A 152 13.01 -13.21 -6.51
C VAL A 152 14.33 -12.68 -5.96
N ASP A 153 14.92 -11.72 -6.65
CA ASP A 153 16.14 -11.05 -6.22
C ASP A 153 15.79 -9.68 -5.63
N VAL A 154 16.21 -9.41 -4.41
CA VAL A 154 16.06 -8.11 -3.75
C VAL A 154 17.43 -7.45 -3.63
N VAL A 155 17.62 -6.37 -4.37
CA VAL A 155 18.85 -5.58 -4.34
C VAL A 155 18.73 -4.54 -3.23
N THR A 156 19.68 -4.56 -2.30
CA THR A 156 19.74 -3.61 -1.19
C THR A 156 20.39 -2.30 -1.62
N GLY A 157 19.76 -1.17 -1.26
CA GLY A 157 20.29 0.17 -1.48
C GLY A 157 20.01 0.72 -2.88
N GLY A 158 20.50 1.93 -3.15
CA GLY A 158 20.17 2.67 -4.35
C GLY A 158 20.68 2.01 -5.64
N ALA A 159 19.76 1.42 -6.40
CA ALA A 159 20.08 0.82 -7.70
C ALA A 159 19.81 1.76 -8.89
N SER A 160 19.66 3.08 -8.64
CA SER A 160 19.29 4.06 -9.67
C SER A 160 20.35 4.25 -10.76
N ALA A 161 21.64 4.02 -10.45
CA ALA A 161 22.71 4.06 -11.48
C ALA A 161 22.51 2.97 -12.54
N VAL A 162 21.92 1.82 -12.14
CA VAL A 162 21.65 0.67 -13.03
C VAL A 162 20.29 0.79 -13.68
N TYR A 163 19.23 1.02 -12.89
CA TYR A 163 17.83 0.89 -13.32
C TYR A 163 17.10 2.24 -13.50
N GLY A 164 17.73 3.36 -13.17
CA GLY A 164 17.12 4.69 -13.25
C GLY A 164 16.34 5.08 -11.99
N SER A 165 15.45 6.07 -12.09
CA SER A 165 14.61 6.59 -11.01
C SER A 165 13.88 5.49 -10.24
N ASP A 166 13.45 5.78 -9.01
CA ASP A 166 12.58 4.98 -8.14
C ASP A 166 13.27 3.82 -7.39
N ALA A 167 14.52 3.48 -7.75
CA ALA A 167 15.31 2.47 -7.05
C ALA A 167 16.13 3.08 -5.89
N ILE A 168 15.50 3.81 -4.98
CA ILE A 168 16.13 4.44 -3.82
C ILE A 168 16.32 3.43 -2.68
N ALA A 169 15.23 2.81 -2.23
CA ALA A 169 15.26 1.77 -1.20
C ALA A 169 15.90 0.47 -1.72
N GLY A 170 15.88 0.29 -3.02
CA GLY A 170 16.35 -0.91 -3.71
C GLY A 170 15.43 -1.31 -4.85
N ALA A 171 15.65 -2.53 -5.36
CA ALA A 171 14.83 -3.10 -6.41
C ALA A 171 14.44 -4.54 -6.06
N ILE A 172 13.21 -4.92 -6.39
CA ILE A 172 12.70 -6.29 -6.33
C ILE A 172 12.60 -6.78 -7.77
N ASN A 173 13.40 -7.75 -8.15
CA ASN A 173 13.42 -8.30 -9.51
C ASN A 173 12.89 -9.74 -9.52
N PHE A 174 11.79 -9.93 -10.20
CA PHE A 174 11.23 -11.25 -10.47
C PHE A 174 11.91 -11.84 -11.71
N VAL A 175 12.76 -12.81 -11.51
CA VAL A 175 13.38 -13.56 -12.60
C VAL A 175 12.46 -14.69 -12.99
N MET A 176 12.10 -14.76 -14.27
CA MET A 176 11.08 -15.66 -14.78
C MET A 176 11.70 -16.82 -15.54
N LYS A 177 11.08 -18.01 -15.45
CA LYS A 177 11.40 -19.18 -16.27
C LYS A 177 11.03 -18.88 -17.72
N SER A 178 12.01 -18.42 -18.50
CA SER A 178 11.83 -18.06 -19.91
C SER A 178 12.00 -19.25 -20.86
N ASN A 179 12.64 -20.34 -20.40
CA ASN A 179 12.78 -21.61 -21.10
C ASN A 179 11.96 -22.66 -20.35
N PHE A 180 10.79 -22.96 -20.85
CA PHE A 180 9.95 -24.03 -20.32
C PHE A 180 9.59 -25.01 -21.41
N GLU A 181 9.74 -26.30 -21.15
CA GLU A 181 9.35 -27.38 -22.06
C GLU A 181 8.36 -28.32 -21.35
N GLY A 182 7.28 -28.67 -22.04
CA GLY A 182 6.25 -29.55 -21.50
C GLY A 182 4.97 -28.83 -21.08
N VAL A 183 4.23 -29.49 -20.20
CA VAL A 183 2.94 -29.03 -19.64
C VAL A 183 3.00 -29.15 -18.13
N ALA A 184 2.72 -28.08 -17.44
CA ALA A 184 2.53 -28.08 -15.98
C ALA A 184 1.15 -27.55 -15.64
N PHE A 185 0.43 -28.28 -14.81
CA PHE A 185 -0.85 -27.90 -14.24
C PHE A 185 -0.71 -27.88 -12.73
N GLU A 186 -1.12 -26.78 -12.09
CA GLU A 186 -1.07 -26.65 -10.64
C GLU A 186 -2.40 -26.11 -10.12
N THR A 187 -2.89 -26.71 -9.03
CA THR A 187 -4.05 -26.21 -8.29
C THR A 187 -3.72 -26.16 -6.81
N LYS A 188 -4.16 -25.07 -6.16
CA LYS A 188 -4.00 -24.86 -4.72
C LYS A 188 -5.32 -24.42 -4.13
N HIS A 189 -5.58 -24.86 -2.91
CA HIS A 189 -6.70 -24.41 -2.07
C HIS A 189 -6.20 -24.14 -0.65
N SER A 190 -6.64 -23.04 -0.08
CA SER A 190 -6.38 -22.72 1.31
C SER A 190 -7.65 -22.23 2.01
N GLN A 191 -7.76 -22.53 3.31
CA GLN A 191 -8.91 -22.16 4.15
C GLN A 191 -8.46 -21.92 5.58
N THR A 192 -9.07 -20.95 6.27
CA THR A 192 -8.79 -20.73 7.69
C THR A 192 -9.37 -21.85 8.57
N ALA A 193 -8.89 -21.95 9.81
CA ALA A 193 -9.44 -22.90 10.79
C ALA A 193 -10.91 -22.63 11.11
N GLU A 194 -11.39 -21.40 10.89
CA GLU A 194 -12.80 -21.00 11.06
C GLU A 194 -13.69 -21.37 9.86
N SER A 195 -13.13 -22.06 8.85
CA SER A 195 -13.82 -22.47 7.63
C SER A 195 -14.35 -21.31 6.79
N ASP A 196 -13.55 -20.26 6.66
CA ASP A 196 -13.79 -19.09 5.82
C ASP A 196 -12.49 -18.64 5.15
N GLY A 197 -12.54 -17.56 4.38
CA GLY A 197 -11.37 -16.94 3.76
C GLY A 197 -10.69 -17.82 2.72
N ASP A 198 -11.45 -18.63 2.01
CA ASP A 198 -10.95 -19.56 1.01
C ASP A 198 -10.15 -18.83 -0.08
N ILE A 199 -9.03 -19.43 -0.47
CA ILE A 199 -8.25 -18.99 -1.64
C ILE A 199 -8.07 -20.18 -2.54
N ASP A 200 -8.61 -20.09 -3.74
CA ASP A 200 -8.46 -21.09 -4.79
C ASP A 200 -7.58 -20.55 -5.91
N SER A 201 -6.65 -21.34 -6.40
CA SER A 201 -5.85 -20.98 -7.56
C SER A 201 -5.65 -22.15 -8.50
N LEU A 202 -5.55 -21.80 -9.78
CA LEU A 202 -5.32 -22.72 -10.88
C LEU A 202 -4.31 -22.10 -11.84
N SER A 203 -3.30 -22.85 -12.24
CA SER A 203 -2.38 -22.43 -13.29
C SER A 203 -2.12 -23.55 -14.30
N LEU A 204 -1.97 -23.17 -15.56
CA LEU A 204 -1.58 -24.04 -16.67
C LEU A 204 -0.40 -23.38 -17.38
N THR A 205 0.75 -24.02 -17.35
CA THR A 205 1.94 -23.60 -18.07
C THR A 205 2.24 -24.56 -19.20
N LEU A 206 2.44 -24.03 -20.38
CA LEU A 206 2.74 -24.76 -21.62
C LEU A 206 4.04 -24.21 -22.19
N GLY A 207 4.91 -25.07 -22.64
CA GLY A 207 6.12 -24.64 -23.31
C GLY A 207 6.62 -25.67 -24.33
N SER A 208 7.33 -25.15 -25.31
CA SER A 208 7.92 -26.02 -26.37
C SER A 208 9.14 -25.36 -26.98
N ASN A 209 10.17 -26.15 -27.18
CA ASN A 209 11.31 -25.77 -28.00
C ASN A 209 10.93 -25.75 -29.48
N LEU A 210 11.53 -24.82 -30.22
CA LEU A 210 11.26 -24.56 -31.63
C LEU A 210 12.49 -24.89 -32.49
N ALA A 211 12.29 -25.52 -33.65
CA ALA A 211 13.30 -25.66 -34.73
C ALA A 211 14.66 -26.21 -34.23
N ASP A 212 14.67 -27.40 -33.64
CA ASP A 212 15.89 -28.04 -33.11
C ASP A 212 16.62 -27.16 -32.08
N ASP A 213 15.91 -26.71 -31.05
CA ASP A 213 16.37 -25.86 -29.92
C ASP A 213 16.85 -24.45 -30.28
N LYS A 214 16.44 -23.95 -31.46
CA LYS A 214 16.72 -22.56 -31.85
C LYS A 214 15.81 -21.53 -31.17
N GLY A 215 14.87 -21.91 -30.36
CA GLY A 215 13.99 -21.03 -29.66
C GLY A 215 13.08 -21.75 -28.69
N ASN A 216 12.39 -21.01 -27.87
CA ASN A 216 11.39 -21.52 -26.95
C ASN A 216 10.19 -20.59 -26.90
N VAL A 217 9.02 -21.15 -26.69
CA VAL A 217 7.79 -20.42 -26.35
C VAL A 217 7.22 -21.02 -25.08
N ALA A 218 7.07 -20.20 -24.05
CA ALA A 218 6.42 -20.54 -22.79
C ALA A 218 5.21 -19.66 -22.56
N VAL A 219 4.07 -20.25 -22.17
CA VAL A 219 2.82 -19.55 -21.89
C VAL A 219 2.27 -20.06 -20.56
N SER A 220 1.92 -19.14 -19.67
CA SER A 220 1.22 -19.45 -18.43
C SER A 220 -0.13 -18.74 -18.38
N LEU A 221 -1.16 -19.49 -18.04
CA LEU A 221 -2.51 -19.00 -17.78
C LEU A 221 -2.82 -19.28 -16.31
N SER A 222 -3.33 -18.31 -15.58
CA SER A 222 -3.69 -18.49 -14.19
C SER A 222 -5.01 -17.82 -13.84
N TRP A 223 -5.68 -18.42 -12.87
CA TRP A 223 -6.87 -17.92 -12.22
C TRP A 223 -6.70 -18.05 -10.72
N MET A 224 -7.21 -17.07 -9.98
CA MET A 224 -7.26 -17.06 -8.53
C MET A 224 -8.55 -16.42 -8.06
N SER A 225 -9.16 -17.00 -7.04
CA SER A 225 -10.28 -16.44 -6.28
C SER A 225 -9.92 -16.44 -4.81
N ARG A 226 -10.19 -15.33 -4.13
CA ARG A 226 -10.00 -15.16 -2.70
C ARG A 226 -11.29 -14.63 -2.10
N ASP A 227 -11.81 -15.32 -1.10
CA ASP A 227 -13.01 -14.93 -0.36
C ASP A 227 -12.68 -13.89 0.71
N SER A 228 -13.67 -13.08 1.08
CA SER A 228 -13.54 -12.09 2.15
C SER A 228 -13.62 -12.72 3.54
N VAL A 229 -12.92 -12.08 4.50
CA VAL A 229 -13.12 -12.31 5.92
C VAL A 229 -13.44 -10.98 6.59
N LEU A 230 -14.64 -10.88 7.16
CA LEU A 230 -15.06 -9.70 7.92
C LEU A 230 -14.34 -9.65 9.28
N LEU A 231 -14.08 -8.44 9.79
CA LEU A 231 -13.58 -8.25 11.16
C LEU A 231 -14.51 -8.92 12.17
N GLY A 232 -15.83 -8.78 11.98
CA GLY A 232 -16.85 -9.39 12.84
C GLY A 232 -16.85 -10.92 12.87
N ALA A 233 -16.12 -11.59 11.96
CA ALA A 233 -15.92 -13.04 11.98
C ALA A 233 -14.82 -13.51 12.95
N ARG A 234 -14.11 -12.58 13.58
CA ARG A 234 -13.07 -12.89 14.56
C ARG A 234 -13.36 -12.19 15.90
N PRO A 235 -13.08 -12.83 17.04
CA PRO A 235 -13.32 -12.24 18.37
C PRO A 235 -12.66 -10.85 18.52
N LEU A 236 -11.43 -10.69 18.05
CA LEU A 236 -10.70 -9.42 18.12
C LEU A 236 -11.37 -8.30 17.33
N GLY A 237 -11.95 -8.59 16.18
CA GLY A 237 -12.59 -7.61 15.30
C GLY A 237 -14.08 -7.37 15.58
N LEU A 238 -14.68 -8.13 16.48
CA LEU A 238 -16.12 -8.02 16.77
C LEU A 238 -16.48 -6.71 17.46
N LEU A 239 -15.60 -6.19 18.32
CA LEU A 239 -15.81 -5.00 19.14
C LEU A 239 -14.73 -3.95 18.88
N GLY A 240 -15.13 -2.71 18.66
CA GLY A 240 -14.21 -1.56 18.67
C GLY A 240 -13.76 -1.26 20.10
N ILE A 241 -12.48 -1.42 20.37
CA ILE A 241 -11.87 -1.13 21.67
C ILE A 241 -11.27 0.29 21.62
N ASP A 242 -11.60 1.13 22.58
CA ASP A 242 -11.08 2.48 22.67
C ASP A 242 -9.58 2.44 23.07
N THR A 243 -8.74 3.12 22.31
CA THR A 243 -7.29 3.12 22.55
C THR A 243 -6.91 3.95 23.78
N ALA A 244 -7.66 5.00 24.09
CA ALA A 244 -7.27 5.95 25.15
C ALA A 244 -7.57 5.43 26.55
N ASP A 245 -8.71 4.80 26.76
CA ASP A 245 -9.15 4.34 28.09
C ASP A 245 -9.38 2.81 28.18
N GLY A 246 -9.16 2.09 27.08
CA GLY A 246 -9.36 0.64 27.01
C GLY A 246 -10.84 0.20 27.08
N ALA A 247 -11.79 1.11 26.86
CA ALA A 247 -13.21 0.75 26.93
C ALA A 247 -13.55 -0.34 25.90
N GLY A 248 -14.11 -1.44 26.36
CA GLY A 248 -14.39 -2.65 25.58
C GLY A 248 -13.33 -3.76 25.75
N TYR A 249 -12.15 -3.46 26.30
CA TYR A 249 -11.06 -4.45 26.44
C TYR A 249 -11.42 -5.57 27.43
N GLU A 250 -12.02 -5.25 28.59
CA GLU A 250 -12.49 -6.24 29.56
C GLU A 250 -13.54 -7.18 28.96
N GLN A 251 -14.49 -6.64 28.16
CA GLN A 251 -15.48 -7.45 27.44
C GLN A 251 -14.79 -8.40 26.46
N PHE A 252 -13.81 -7.91 25.73
CA PHE A 252 -13.04 -8.74 24.79
C PHE A 252 -12.32 -9.88 25.55
N LEU A 253 -11.60 -9.59 26.62
CA LEU A 253 -10.85 -10.58 27.40
C LEU A 253 -11.76 -11.69 27.99
N ASN A 254 -12.97 -11.32 28.38
CA ASN A 254 -13.95 -12.26 28.97
C ASN A 254 -14.83 -12.95 27.94
N GLY A 255 -14.71 -12.62 26.64
CA GLY A 255 -15.62 -13.09 25.60
C GLY A 255 -17.06 -12.58 25.78
N GLU A 256 -17.24 -11.41 26.39
CA GLU A 256 -18.51 -10.79 26.66
C GLU A 256 -18.99 -9.90 25.49
N PRO A 257 -20.33 -9.73 25.31
CA PRO A 257 -20.83 -8.81 24.29
C PRO A 257 -20.51 -7.35 24.64
N PRO A 258 -20.49 -6.44 23.64
CA PRO A 258 -20.32 -5.01 23.86
C PRO A 258 -21.31 -4.47 24.89
N LEU A 259 -20.86 -3.47 25.69
CA LEU A 259 -21.74 -2.78 26.62
C LEU A 259 -22.89 -2.06 25.86
N PRO A 260 -24.14 -2.28 26.24
CA PRO A 260 -25.26 -1.62 25.58
C PRO A 260 -25.20 -0.10 25.80
N PRO A 261 -25.71 0.71 24.85
CA PRO A 261 -25.80 2.15 25.05
C PRO A 261 -26.75 2.51 26.19
N ILE A 262 -26.70 3.80 26.60
CA ILE A 262 -27.65 4.33 27.59
C ILE A 262 -29.09 4.22 27.05
N ALA A 263 -30.03 3.96 27.92
CA ALA A 263 -31.46 3.83 27.54
C ALA A 263 -31.96 5.05 26.72
N GLY A 264 -32.69 4.77 25.65
CA GLY A 264 -33.14 5.78 24.66
C GLY A 264 -32.15 6.12 23.58
N CYS A 265 -30.99 5.39 23.50
CA CYS A 265 -29.97 5.54 22.50
C CYS A 265 -29.55 4.20 21.89
N GLY A 266 -30.50 3.49 21.30
CA GLY A 266 -30.32 2.16 20.76
C GLY A 266 -30.19 2.11 19.24
N GLY A 267 -29.87 0.91 18.73
CA GLY A 267 -29.76 0.61 17.31
C GLY A 267 -28.81 -0.56 17.06
N PRO A 268 -28.79 -1.14 15.87
CA PRO A 268 -27.80 -2.14 15.49
C PRO A 268 -26.38 -1.60 15.59
N ASN A 269 -25.47 -2.37 16.19
CA ASN A 269 -24.06 -2.00 16.39
C ASN A 269 -23.82 -0.67 17.15
N VAL A 270 -24.82 -0.23 17.94
CA VAL A 270 -24.69 0.91 18.83
C VAL A 270 -24.23 0.44 20.21
N VAL A 271 -23.20 1.06 20.76
CA VAL A 271 -22.51 0.67 21.99
C VAL A 271 -22.34 1.87 22.93
N ALA A 272 -22.03 1.60 24.19
CA ALA A 272 -21.80 2.66 25.19
C ALA A 272 -20.46 3.36 24.95
N ALA A 273 -19.42 2.61 24.56
CA ALA A 273 -18.04 3.11 24.40
C ALA A 273 -17.33 2.32 23.29
N GLY A 274 -16.24 2.87 22.78
CA GLY A 274 -15.54 2.34 21.60
C GLY A 274 -16.26 2.67 20.28
N GLY A 275 -15.48 2.86 19.22
CA GLY A 275 -16.00 3.17 17.88
C GLY A 275 -16.32 4.65 17.64
N SER A 276 -17.08 4.92 16.59
CA SER A 276 -17.30 6.23 16.00
C SER A 276 -18.30 7.10 16.76
N THR A 277 -18.01 8.40 16.87
CA THR A 277 -18.95 9.41 17.36
C THR A 277 -20.09 9.73 16.38
N THR A 278 -19.97 9.38 15.11
CA THR A 278 -21.09 9.35 14.16
C THR A 278 -21.93 8.13 14.46
N SER A 279 -23.04 8.31 15.15
CA SER A 279 -23.83 7.26 15.78
C SER A 279 -25.33 7.37 15.49
N ILE A 280 -26.11 6.58 16.18
CA ILE A 280 -27.58 6.55 16.20
C ILE A 280 -28.00 6.61 17.67
N PRO A 281 -28.91 7.54 18.03
CA PRO A 281 -29.39 8.70 17.29
C PRO A 281 -28.34 9.78 17.02
N THR A 282 -28.72 10.77 16.22
CA THR A 282 -27.83 11.86 15.76
C THR A 282 -27.22 12.67 16.89
N ARG A 283 -25.92 12.98 16.75
CA ARG A 283 -25.28 14.05 17.50
C ARG A 283 -25.31 15.31 16.68
N PHE A 284 -25.34 16.45 17.36
CA PHE A 284 -25.27 17.73 16.70
C PHE A 284 -24.41 18.73 17.49
N ALA A 285 -23.92 19.75 16.78
CA ALA A 285 -23.30 20.94 17.37
C ALA A 285 -23.66 22.16 16.52
N ILE A 286 -23.96 23.29 17.16
CA ILE A 286 -24.14 24.57 16.47
C ILE A 286 -22.75 25.13 16.13
N VAL A 287 -22.54 25.44 14.86
CA VAL A 287 -21.26 26.00 14.39
C VAL A 287 -21.01 27.37 15.03
N GLY A 288 -19.86 27.51 15.70
CA GLY A 288 -19.51 28.71 16.47
C GLY A 288 -20.29 28.88 17.79
N GLY A 289 -21.16 27.92 18.15
CA GLY A 289 -21.97 28.03 19.37
C GLY A 289 -21.24 27.67 20.68
N GLY A 290 -20.00 27.19 20.57
CA GLY A 290 -19.23 26.72 21.73
C GLY A 290 -19.65 25.34 22.22
N ALA A 291 -18.93 24.79 23.20
CA ALA A 291 -19.14 23.42 23.71
C ALA A 291 -20.56 23.19 24.30
N ALA A 292 -21.18 24.23 24.89
CA ALA A 292 -22.52 24.14 25.45
C ALA A 292 -23.64 24.03 24.40
N ALA A 293 -23.35 24.34 23.13
CA ALA A 293 -24.33 24.33 22.04
C ALA A 293 -24.28 22.99 21.27
N SER A 294 -24.06 21.88 21.95
CA SER A 294 -24.00 20.52 21.38
C SER A 294 -24.78 19.52 22.23
N GLY A 295 -25.08 18.35 21.62
CA GLY A 295 -25.76 17.28 22.33
C GLY A 295 -26.03 16.08 21.42
N GLN A 296 -26.70 15.06 21.99
CA GLN A 296 -27.15 13.89 21.25
C GLN A 296 -28.65 13.72 21.41
N PHE A 297 -29.35 13.49 20.31
CA PHE A 297 -30.77 13.15 20.32
C PHE A 297 -30.97 11.80 21.01
N ARG A 298 -32.19 11.60 21.50
CA ARG A 298 -32.73 10.31 21.95
C ARG A 298 -33.69 9.76 20.90
N GLU A 299 -34.04 8.50 20.98
CA GLU A 299 -35.03 7.88 20.09
C GLU A 299 -36.37 8.61 20.07
N ASP A 300 -36.76 9.24 21.19
CA ASP A 300 -37.95 10.08 21.33
C ASP A 300 -37.78 11.53 20.88
N ARG A 301 -36.64 11.83 20.23
CA ARG A 301 -36.24 13.16 19.72
C ARG A 301 -35.99 14.22 20.81
N THR A 302 -35.86 13.84 22.07
CA THR A 302 -35.33 14.75 23.11
C THR A 302 -33.79 14.85 23.02
N LEU A 303 -33.20 15.89 23.59
CA LEU A 303 -31.75 16.07 23.67
C LEU A 303 -31.18 15.73 25.04
N GLY A 304 -29.98 15.21 25.06
CA GLY A 304 -29.20 14.96 26.26
C GLY A 304 -27.69 14.95 25.98
N SER A 305 -26.94 14.57 27.02
CA SER A 305 -25.50 14.33 26.87
C SER A 305 -25.23 13.14 25.92
N GLU A 306 -23.98 12.92 25.57
CA GLU A 306 -23.54 11.74 24.82
C GLU A 306 -24.06 10.43 25.45
N CYS A 307 -24.58 9.52 24.62
CA CYS A 307 -25.23 8.30 25.12
C CYS A 307 -24.87 7.03 24.32
N SER A 308 -24.25 7.20 23.16
CA SER A 308 -23.93 6.07 22.28
C SER A 308 -22.81 6.38 21.32
N ARG A 309 -22.09 5.34 20.96
CA ARG A 309 -21.13 5.30 19.83
C ARG A 309 -21.52 4.19 18.86
N PHE A 310 -20.97 4.22 17.66
CA PHE A 310 -21.23 3.21 16.65
C PHE A 310 -20.02 2.29 16.47
N ASN A 311 -20.22 1.00 16.74
CA ASN A 311 -19.21 -0.02 16.50
C ASN A 311 -19.13 -0.35 15.00
N PHE A 312 -18.10 0.16 14.32
CA PHE A 312 -17.91 0.00 12.87
C PHE A 312 -17.10 -1.25 12.50
N ASN A 313 -16.40 -1.88 13.44
CA ASN A 313 -15.51 -3.01 13.19
C ASN A 313 -16.18 -4.16 12.42
N PRO A 314 -17.35 -4.67 12.79
CA PRO A 314 -17.91 -5.86 12.16
C PRO A 314 -18.14 -5.76 10.66
N PHE A 315 -18.13 -4.54 10.10
CA PHE A 315 -18.41 -4.29 8.69
C PHE A 315 -17.16 -4.31 7.81
N ASN A 316 -15.97 -4.06 8.36
CA ASN A 316 -14.74 -3.98 7.63
C ASN A 316 -14.17 -5.38 7.33
N PHE A 317 -13.21 -5.49 6.39
CA PHE A 317 -12.55 -6.75 6.08
C PHE A 317 -11.18 -6.86 6.76
N TYR A 318 -10.85 -8.06 7.28
CA TYR A 318 -9.47 -8.51 7.52
C TYR A 318 -8.83 -9.05 6.26
N GLN A 319 -9.62 -9.64 5.36
CA GLN A 319 -9.20 -10.09 4.05
C GLN A 319 -10.21 -9.62 3.02
N THR A 320 -9.73 -8.86 2.02
CA THR A 320 -10.56 -8.38 0.91
C THR A 320 -10.78 -9.50 -0.11
N PRO A 321 -11.98 -9.65 -0.70
CA PRO A 321 -12.20 -10.60 -1.77
C PRO A 321 -11.51 -10.13 -3.06
N GLN A 322 -11.03 -11.10 -3.85
CA GLN A 322 -10.38 -10.84 -5.13
C GLN A 322 -10.69 -11.94 -6.15
N GLU A 323 -10.90 -11.57 -7.39
CA GLU A 323 -10.86 -12.49 -8.52
C GLU A 323 -9.81 -12.00 -9.53
N ARG A 324 -8.92 -12.88 -9.97
CA ARG A 324 -7.83 -12.53 -10.89
C ARG A 324 -7.69 -13.56 -12.00
N TYR A 325 -7.52 -13.07 -13.21
CA TYR A 325 -7.11 -13.81 -14.39
C TYR A 325 -5.80 -13.24 -14.90
N ALA A 326 -4.82 -14.07 -15.19
CA ALA A 326 -3.56 -13.62 -15.78
C ALA A 326 -3.10 -14.53 -16.91
N ALA A 327 -2.41 -13.94 -17.88
CA ALA A 327 -1.79 -14.63 -19.00
C ALA A 327 -0.42 -14.02 -19.26
N THR A 328 0.63 -14.82 -19.20
CA THR A 328 2.00 -14.39 -19.49
C THR A 328 2.63 -15.31 -20.51
N ALA A 329 3.33 -14.73 -21.48
CA ALA A 329 4.03 -15.48 -22.50
C ALA A 329 5.45 -14.94 -22.68
N PHE A 330 6.40 -15.85 -22.78
CA PHE A 330 7.78 -15.59 -23.18
C PHE A 330 8.05 -16.34 -24.48
N ALA A 331 8.70 -15.69 -25.41
CA ALA A 331 9.18 -16.35 -26.61
C ALA A 331 10.54 -15.77 -27.01
N HIS A 332 11.43 -16.63 -27.45
CA HIS A 332 12.66 -16.23 -28.09
C HIS A 332 13.01 -17.16 -29.25
N TYR A 333 13.81 -16.63 -30.19
CA TYR A 333 14.27 -17.40 -31.34
C TYR A 333 15.63 -16.91 -31.83
N TYR A 334 16.60 -17.81 -31.96
CA TYR A 334 17.90 -17.56 -32.58
C TYR A 334 17.77 -17.57 -34.11
N ILE A 335 17.80 -16.39 -34.71
CA ILE A 335 17.77 -16.25 -36.19
C ILE A 335 19.00 -16.93 -36.79
N ASN A 336 20.15 -16.77 -36.13
CA ASN A 336 21.41 -17.44 -36.37
C ASN A 336 22.21 -17.48 -35.03
N GLU A 337 23.45 -17.93 -35.06
CA GLU A 337 24.32 -18.04 -33.86
C GLU A 337 24.56 -16.69 -33.16
N SER A 338 24.48 -15.57 -33.87
CA SER A 338 24.79 -14.23 -33.35
C SER A 338 23.56 -13.36 -33.04
N PHE A 339 22.34 -13.74 -33.48
CA PHE A 339 21.14 -12.89 -33.30
C PHE A 339 19.96 -13.65 -32.73
N LYS A 340 19.44 -13.16 -31.60
CA LYS A 340 18.26 -13.67 -30.89
C LYS A 340 17.18 -12.59 -30.82
N VAL A 341 15.99 -12.87 -31.34
CA VAL A 341 14.80 -12.07 -31.06
C VAL A 341 14.07 -12.62 -29.86
N TYR A 342 13.48 -11.74 -29.05
CA TYR A 342 12.68 -12.16 -27.91
C TYR A 342 11.46 -11.27 -27.73
N THR A 343 10.44 -11.81 -27.07
CA THR A 343 9.23 -11.07 -26.70
C THR A 343 8.69 -11.55 -25.36
N THR A 344 8.08 -10.63 -24.63
CA THR A 344 7.32 -10.89 -23.41
C THR A 344 5.95 -10.25 -23.53
N LEU A 345 4.92 -10.99 -23.19
CA LEU A 345 3.55 -10.52 -23.05
C LEU A 345 3.11 -10.76 -21.62
N ASN A 346 2.58 -9.77 -20.96
CA ASN A 346 1.95 -9.91 -19.66
C ASN A 346 0.58 -9.24 -19.68
N PHE A 347 -0.44 -9.95 -19.22
CA PHE A 347 -1.81 -9.46 -19.10
C PHE A 347 -2.39 -9.93 -17.76
N SER A 348 -3.07 -9.05 -17.06
CA SER A 348 -3.88 -9.40 -15.91
C SER A 348 -5.19 -8.62 -15.90
N ASP A 349 -6.24 -9.26 -15.39
CA ASP A 349 -7.56 -8.69 -15.12
C ASP A 349 -7.91 -9.06 -13.68
N THR A 350 -8.13 -8.04 -12.85
CA THR A 350 -8.30 -8.22 -11.40
C THR A 350 -9.51 -7.42 -10.93
N THR A 351 -10.39 -8.07 -10.20
CA THR A 351 -11.49 -7.44 -9.46
C THR A 351 -11.23 -7.56 -7.97
N VAL A 352 -11.27 -6.43 -7.25
CA VAL A 352 -11.18 -6.39 -5.78
C VAL A 352 -12.36 -5.58 -5.24
N ASP A 353 -13.03 -6.10 -4.23
CA ASP A 353 -14.04 -5.35 -3.50
C ASP A 353 -13.48 -4.98 -2.11
N THR A 354 -13.65 -3.73 -1.70
CA THR A 354 -13.42 -3.28 -0.33
C THR A 354 -14.73 -2.85 0.30
N GLN A 355 -14.84 -2.99 1.59
CA GLN A 355 -16.04 -2.61 2.34
C GLN A 355 -15.65 -1.98 3.66
N VAL A 356 -16.29 -0.86 3.97
CA VAL A 356 -16.21 -0.24 5.29
C VAL A 356 -17.62 -0.03 5.83
N ALA A 357 -17.68 0.28 7.12
CA ALA A 357 -18.95 0.49 7.82
C ALA A 357 -19.88 1.47 7.08
N PRO A 358 -21.19 1.38 7.27
CA PRO A 358 -22.18 2.26 6.64
C PRO A 358 -21.79 3.74 6.70
N SER A 359 -22.18 4.50 5.69
CA SER A 359 -21.93 5.94 5.61
C SER A 359 -22.64 6.72 6.71
N GLY A 360 -22.57 8.03 6.65
CA GLY A 360 -23.20 8.95 7.58
C GLY A 360 -22.95 10.39 7.19
N THR A 361 -23.40 11.29 8.03
CA THR A 361 -23.17 12.73 7.83
C THR A 361 -21.81 13.22 8.35
N PHE A 362 -21.13 12.44 9.22
CA PHE A 362 -19.75 12.62 9.72
C PHE A 362 -19.39 14.04 10.20
N GLY A 363 -20.37 14.79 10.74
CA GLY A 363 -20.16 16.18 11.16
C GLY A 363 -20.19 17.20 10.01
N ALA A 364 -20.66 16.79 8.83
CA ALA A 364 -20.96 17.74 7.76
C ALA A 364 -21.91 18.84 8.26
N THR A 365 -21.71 20.04 7.77
CA THR A 365 -22.50 21.23 8.15
C THR A 365 -23.74 21.34 7.28
N PHE A 366 -24.86 21.64 7.94
CA PHE A 366 -26.17 21.82 7.30
C PHE A 366 -26.83 23.10 7.79
N ASN A 367 -27.48 23.81 6.88
CA ASN A 367 -28.41 24.85 7.21
C ASN A 367 -29.72 24.19 7.66
N LEU A 368 -29.95 24.12 8.96
CA LEU A 368 -31.11 23.44 9.54
C LEU A 368 -32.20 24.44 9.85
N PRO A 369 -33.39 24.35 9.21
CA PRO A 369 -34.55 25.17 9.61
C PRO A 369 -35.04 24.72 10.99
N LEU A 370 -35.16 25.63 11.94
CA LEU A 370 -35.63 25.29 13.29
C LEU A 370 -37.11 24.89 13.29
N ALA A 371 -37.88 25.25 12.26
CA ALA A 371 -39.24 24.77 12.03
C ALA A 371 -39.33 23.33 11.51
N ASN A 372 -38.19 22.65 11.26
CA ASN A 372 -38.22 21.25 10.74
C ASN A 372 -39.05 20.35 11.67
N PRO A 373 -40.08 19.66 11.15
CA PRO A 373 -41.03 18.92 12.01
C PRO A 373 -40.50 17.65 12.63
N PHE A 374 -39.38 17.15 12.17
CA PHE A 374 -38.67 15.98 12.74
C PHE A 374 -37.85 16.32 13.98
N ILE A 375 -37.61 17.63 14.26
CA ILE A 375 -36.99 18.08 15.51
C ILE A 375 -38.05 18.08 16.61
N GLY A 376 -37.79 17.36 17.70
CA GLY A 376 -38.72 17.36 18.87
C GLY A 376 -38.76 18.75 19.54
N ASP A 377 -39.89 19.10 20.16
CA ASP A 377 -40.07 20.44 20.74
C ASP A 377 -39.04 20.80 21.81
N GLN A 378 -38.64 19.82 22.65
CA GLN A 378 -37.59 20.04 23.66
C GLN A 378 -36.23 20.33 23.00
N ALA A 379 -35.86 19.62 21.92
CA ALA A 379 -34.64 19.82 21.17
C ALA A 379 -34.63 21.17 20.45
N ARG A 380 -35.76 21.57 19.84
CA ARG A 380 -35.95 22.85 19.19
C ARG A 380 -35.73 24.02 20.18
N MET A 381 -36.39 23.95 21.36
CA MET A 381 -36.22 24.97 22.40
C MET A 381 -34.77 25.05 22.86
N PHE A 382 -34.09 23.92 23.05
CA PHE A 382 -32.67 23.90 23.39
C PHE A 382 -31.80 24.59 22.33
N MET A 383 -32.06 24.30 21.05
CA MET A 383 -31.29 24.88 19.94
C MET A 383 -31.51 26.41 19.85
N ILE A 384 -32.74 26.88 20.06
CA ILE A 384 -33.08 28.32 20.10
C ILE A 384 -32.36 29.02 21.27
N ASP A 385 -32.42 28.43 22.48
CA ASP A 385 -31.79 28.99 23.68
C ASP A 385 -30.25 29.01 23.53
N ALA A 386 -29.64 27.90 23.03
CA ALA A 386 -28.22 27.81 22.80
C ALA A 386 -27.76 28.79 21.70
N GLY A 387 -28.53 28.92 20.62
CA GLY A 387 -28.29 29.89 19.57
C GLY A 387 -28.32 31.35 20.07
N ASN A 388 -29.33 31.72 20.87
CA ASN A 388 -29.40 33.03 21.47
C ASN A 388 -28.25 33.29 22.44
N THR A 389 -27.86 32.32 23.26
CA THR A 389 -26.71 32.42 24.18
C THR A 389 -25.42 32.63 23.38
N ALA A 390 -25.21 31.89 22.30
CA ALA A 390 -24.04 32.06 21.45
C ALA A 390 -24.01 33.41 20.73
N ARG A 391 -25.18 33.92 20.29
CA ARG A 391 -25.34 35.25 19.70
C ARG A 391 -24.99 36.35 20.72
N GLU A 392 -25.49 36.26 21.94
CA GLU A 392 -25.22 37.21 22.99
C GLU A 392 -23.74 37.24 23.40
N ALA A 393 -23.07 36.11 23.27
CA ALA A 393 -21.62 35.95 23.46
C ALA A 393 -20.78 36.38 22.25
N ASP A 394 -21.40 36.92 21.17
CA ASP A 394 -20.77 37.28 19.88
C ASP A 394 -20.04 36.09 19.18
N LEU A 395 -20.52 34.89 19.44
CA LEU A 395 -20.03 33.65 18.80
C LEU A 395 -20.75 33.34 17.47
N LEU A 396 -22.01 33.80 17.34
CA LEU A 396 -22.75 33.78 16.08
C LEU A 396 -22.68 35.15 15.42
N ASN A 397 -22.26 35.21 14.16
CA ASN A 397 -22.29 36.49 13.44
C ASN A 397 -22.70 36.28 11.96
N ALA A 398 -23.40 37.31 11.41
CA ALA A 398 -23.93 37.28 10.06
C ALA A 398 -22.83 37.27 8.97
N SER A 399 -21.59 37.64 9.29
CA SER A 399 -20.47 37.58 8.33
C SER A 399 -19.95 36.16 8.07
N VAL A 400 -20.25 35.21 8.97
CA VAL A 400 -19.85 33.82 8.89
C VAL A 400 -21.02 32.91 8.46
N THR A 401 -22.24 33.45 8.29
CA THR A 401 -23.46 32.75 7.87
C THR A 401 -23.80 31.52 8.72
N ASN A 402 -23.39 31.49 9.99
CA ASN A 402 -23.71 30.40 10.92
C ASN A 402 -25.11 30.52 11.54
N TRP A 403 -25.79 31.63 11.29
CA TRP A 403 -27.18 31.91 11.60
C TRP A 403 -27.83 32.74 10.50
N GLN A 404 -29.05 32.39 10.10
CA GLN A 404 -29.86 33.16 9.13
C GLN A 404 -31.13 33.64 9.83
N ASP A 405 -31.16 34.94 10.13
CA ASP A 405 -32.30 35.66 10.68
C ASP A 405 -33.30 35.93 9.53
N ILE A 406 -34.32 35.11 9.39
CA ILE A 406 -35.26 35.14 8.26
C ILE A 406 -36.27 36.26 8.43
N ASN A 407 -36.74 36.52 9.64
CA ASN A 407 -37.74 37.52 9.91
C ASN A 407 -37.13 38.89 10.28
N GLY A 408 -35.78 39.00 10.44
CA GLY A 408 -35.06 40.24 10.69
C GLY A 408 -35.24 40.79 12.11
N ASN A 409 -35.64 39.97 13.08
CA ASN A 409 -35.94 40.40 14.44
C ASN A 409 -34.70 40.44 15.35
N GLY A 410 -33.55 39.92 14.90
CA GLY A 410 -32.31 39.92 15.63
C GLY A 410 -32.24 38.95 16.79
N VAL A 411 -33.14 37.96 16.85
CA VAL A 411 -33.24 36.92 17.88
C VAL A 411 -33.40 35.58 17.19
N VAL A 412 -32.66 34.53 17.64
CA VAL A 412 -32.84 33.19 17.11
C VAL A 412 -34.21 32.62 17.53
N ASP A 413 -35.03 32.27 16.57
CA ASP A 413 -36.36 31.72 16.78
C ASP A 413 -36.73 30.59 15.79
N GLU A 414 -37.96 30.09 15.81
CA GLU A 414 -38.40 28.95 15.03
C GLU A 414 -38.40 29.22 13.51
N GLU A 415 -38.49 30.48 13.09
CA GLU A 415 -38.48 30.82 11.64
C GLU A 415 -37.09 30.80 11.03
N ASP A 416 -36.05 30.75 11.85
CA ASP A 416 -34.63 30.87 11.48
C ASP A 416 -33.96 29.57 11.10
N TYR A 417 -32.75 29.71 10.51
CA TYR A 417 -31.83 28.61 10.26
C TYR A 417 -30.59 28.75 11.12
N LEU A 418 -30.14 27.62 11.67
CA LEU A 418 -28.81 27.50 12.27
C LEU A 418 -27.92 26.63 11.39
N LEU A 419 -26.66 27.03 11.24
CA LEU A 419 -25.65 26.14 10.69
C LEU A 419 -25.23 25.14 11.77
N VAL A 420 -25.49 23.85 11.52
CA VAL A 420 -25.23 22.79 12.48
C VAL A 420 -24.38 21.68 11.86
N GLN A 421 -23.51 21.11 12.65
CA GLN A 421 -22.84 19.84 12.33
C GLN A 421 -23.74 18.69 12.78
N LEU A 422 -24.02 17.74 11.88
CA LEU A 422 -24.81 16.55 12.21
C LEU A 422 -23.93 15.29 12.07
N ARG A 423 -24.07 14.36 13.03
CA ARG A 423 -23.40 13.06 13.06
C ARG A 423 -24.40 11.93 13.18
N ARG A 424 -24.99 11.55 12.08
CA ARG A 424 -25.92 10.43 11.94
C ARG A 424 -25.28 9.32 11.11
N ARG A 425 -25.19 8.13 11.68
CA ARG A 425 -24.82 6.92 10.93
C ARG A 425 -26.03 6.45 10.12
N THR A 426 -25.91 6.33 8.81
CA THR A 426 -27.02 5.98 7.90
C THR A 426 -27.00 4.48 7.56
N LEU A 427 -27.25 3.62 8.58
CA LEU A 427 -27.26 2.17 8.40
C LEU A 427 -28.26 1.72 7.36
N GLU A 428 -29.35 2.45 7.24
CA GLU A 428 -30.45 2.21 6.33
C GLU A 428 -30.04 2.24 4.85
N LEU A 429 -28.87 2.84 4.53
CA LEU A 429 -28.30 2.88 3.19
C LEU A 429 -27.38 1.69 2.88
N GLY A 430 -27.07 0.82 3.87
CA GLY A 430 -26.12 -0.28 3.74
C GLY A 430 -24.67 0.12 3.98
N ALA A 431 -23.76 -0.84 3.85
CA ALA A 431 -22.31 -0.60 3.98
C ALA A 431 -21.75 0.21 2.79
N ARG A 432 -20.73 1.00 3.05
CA ARG A 432 -19.95 1.63 1.96
C ARG A 432 -19.09 0.56 1.30
N SER A 433 -19.10 0.50 0.00
CA SER A 433 -18.31 -0.44 -0.78
C SER A 433 -17.61 0.26 -1.94
N GLU A 434 -16.41 -0.21 -2.25
CA GLU A 434 -15.69 0.20 -3.44
C GLU A 434 -15.27 -1.05 -4.20
N ARG A 435 -15.60 -1.10 -5.49
CA ARG A 435 -15.19 -2.16 -6.40
C ARG A 435 -14.19 -1.63 -7.39
N TYR A 436 -13.04 -2.27 -7.46
CA TYR A 436 -11.94 -1.97 -8.36
C TYR A 436 -11.88 -3.04 -9.44
N ASP A 437 -12.23 -2.68 -10.67
CA ASP A 437 -12.04 -3.52 -11.85
C ASP A 437 -10.80 -3.01 -12.60
N SER A 438 -9.71 -3.76 -12.57
CA SER A 438 -8.40 -3.36 -13.08
C SER A 438 -7.95 -4.30 -14.18
N SER A 439 -7.47 -3.78 -15.29
CA SER A 439 -6.80 -4.54 -16.34
C SER A 439 -5.43 -3.95 -16.65
N GLN A 440 -4.43 -4.81 -16.79
CA GLN A 440 -3.06 -4.42 -17.09
C GLN A 440 -2.52 -5.23 -18.25
N PHE A 441 -1.80 -4.56 -19.14
CA PHE A 441 -1.14 -5.18 -20.28
C PHE A 441 0.27 -4.62 -20.41
N GLN A 442 1.24 -5.49 -20.68
CA GLN A 442 2.60 -5.11 -21.02
C GLN A 442 3.16 -5.99 -22.13
N PHE A 443 3.76 -5.37 -23.10
CA PHE A 443 4.44 -5.99 -24.22
C PHE A 443 5.88 -5.53 -24.28
N VAL A 444 6.81 -6.47 -24.43
CA VAL A 444 8.23 -6.22 -24.69
C VAL A 444 8.63 -6.97 -25.95
N ALA A 445 9.38 -6.33 -26.84
CA ALA A 445 10.04 -6.98 -27.97
C ALA A 445 11.48 -6.49 -28.06
N GLY A 446 12.41 -7.37 -28.34
CA GLY A 446 13.81 -7.03 -28.44
C GLY A 446 14.59 -7.89 -29.39
N LEU A 447 15.77 -7.38 -29.73
CA LEU A 447 16.81 -8.03 -30.51
C LEU A 447 18.11 -7.97 -29.72
N GLU A 448 18.64 -9.10 -29.41
CA GLU A 448 19.94 -9.28 -28.78
C GLU A 448 20.90 -9.88 -29.80
N GLY A 449 22.15 -9.45 -29.80
CA GLY A 449 23.11 -10.00 -30.76
C GLY A 449 24.56 -9.66 -30.46
N GLU A 450 25.43 -10.40 -31.12
CA GLU A 450 26.88 -10.19 -31.12
C GLU A 450 27.26 -9.19 -32.21
N ILE A 451 28.01 -8.15 -31.83
CA ILE A 451 28.65 -7.21 -32.77
C ILE A 451 29.93 -7.89 -33.31
N ASN A 452 30.63 -8.58 -32.42
CA ASN A 452 31.78 -9.48 -32.71
C ASN A 452 31.91 -10.45 -31.51
N ASP A 453 32.96 -11.26 -31.49
CA ASP A 453 33.21 -12.30 -30.48
C ASP A 453 33.28 -11.76 -29.03
N GLU A 454 33.45 -10.46 -28.82
CA GLU A 454 33.63 -9.83 -27.49
C GLU A 454 32.52 -8.83 -27.14
N TRP A 455 31.82 -8.28 -28.14
CA TRP A 455 30.84 -7.23 -27.94
C TRP A 455 29.44 -7.68 -28.31
N MET A 456 28.52 -7.48 -27.36
CA MET A 456 27.10 -7.78 -27.50
C MET A 456 26.25 -6.50 -27.44
N PHE A 457 25.08 -6.54 -28.09
CA PHE A 457 24.07 -5.48 -27.94
C PHE A 457 22.71 -6.05 -27.60
N ASP A 458 21.87 -5.23 -26.96
CA ASP A 458 20.43 -5.48 -26.73
C ASP A 458 19.66 -4.22 -27.09
N VAL A 459 18.72 -4.34 -28.02
CA VAL A 459 17.78 -3.26 -28.39
C VAL A 459 16.37 -3.73 -28.08
N SER A 460 15.63 -2.96 -27.32
CA SER A 460 14.26 -3.33 -26.96
C SER A 460 13.30 -2.15 -26.99
N PHE A 461 12.05 -2.50 -27.20
CA PHE A 461 10.89 -1.64 -27.07
C PHE A 461 9.88 -2.28 -26.12
N GLN A 462 9.33 -1.46 -25.23
CA GLN A 462 8.29 -1.84 -24.29
C GLN A 462 7.13 -0.87 -24.38
N TYR A 463 5.92 -1.40 -24.32
CA TYR A 463 4.70 -0.66 -24.11
C TYR A 463 3.86 -1.34 -23.04
N GLY A 464 3.37 -0.57 -22.09
CA GLY A 464 2.48 -1.04 -21.03
C GLY A 464 1.33 -0.07 -20.82
N GLU A 465 0.18 -0.61 -20.44
CA GLU A 465 -1.03 0.15 -20.12
C GLU A 465 -1.76 -0.52 -18.95
N SER A 466 -2.23 0.30 -18.03
CA SER A 466 -3.10 -0.09 -16.94
C SER A 466 -4.39 0.74 -16.98
N ASN A 467 -5.53 0.08 -16.87
CA ASN A 467 -6.85 0.70 -16.81
C ASN A 467 -7.57 0.22 -15.57
N ARG A 468 -8.20 1.13 -14.86
CA ARG A 468 -9.00 0.82 -13.67
C ARG A 468 -10.32 1.58 -13.71
N ALA A 469 -11.41 0.86 -13.47
CA ALA A 469 -12.71 1.44 -13.17
C ALA A 469 -13.02 1.22 -11.69
N THR A 470 -13.41 2.27 -10.97
CA THR A 470 -13.82 2.16 -9.57
C THR A 470 -15.28 2.59 -9.45
N SER A 471 -16.09 1.75 -8.83
CA SER A 471 -17.48 2.08 -8.47
C SER A 471 -17.61 2.14 -6.96
N ARG A 472 -18.27 3.21 -6.45
CA ARG A 472 -18.49 3.45 -5.03
C ARG A 472 -19.98 3.45 -4.73
N GLY A 473 -20.42 2.63 -3.76
CA GLY A 473 -21.82 2.51 -3.36
C GLY A 473 -22.01 2.63 -1.84
N GLY A 474 -23.26 2.80 -1.39
CA GLY A 474 -23.61 2.89 0.03
C GLY A 474 -23.18 4.20 0.71
N TYR A 475 -22.75 5.21 -0.04
CA TYR A 475 -22.38 6.52 0.49
C TYR A 475 -23.62 7.42 0.64
N THR A 476 -23.57 8.33 1.62
CA THR A 476 -24.62 9.32 1.85
C THR A 476 -24.38 10.55 0.96
N ASN A 477 -25.37 10.92 0.15
CA ASN A 477 -25.35 12.16 -0.63
C ASN A 477 -25.68 13.35 0.27
N LEU A 478 -24.68 14.09 0.70
CA LEU A 478 -24.82 15.19 1.65
C LEU A 478 -25.62 16.38 1.07
N THR A 479 -25.54 16.62 -0.25
CA THR A 479 -26.36 17.63 -0.92
C THR A 479 -27.84 17.24 -0.87
N ASN A 480 -28.16 15.99 -1.13
CA ASN A 480 -29.54 15.50 -1.02
C ASN A 480 -30.03 15.51 0.44
N ILE A 481 -29.15 15.22 1.41
CA ILE A 481 -29.46 15.39 2.83
C ILE A 481 -29.82 16.84 3.15
N GLN A 482 -29.02 17.83 2.66
CA GLN A 482 -29.32 19.25 2.87
C GLN A 482 -30.69 19.62 2.31
N HIS A 483 -31.00 19.18 1.07
CA HIS A 483 -32.31 19.43 0.45
C HIS A 483 -33.46 18.77 1.24
N ALA A 484 -33.26 17.55 1.72
CA ALA A 484 -34.25 16.79 2.48
C ALA A 484 -34.45 17.30 3.91
N LEU A 485 -33.43 17.98 4.50
CA LEU A 485 -33.57 18.67 5.79
C LEU A 485 -34.30 20.00 5.66
N ASP A 486 -34.27 20.63 4.49
CA ASP A 486 -34.96 21.91 4.24
C ASP A 486 -36.44 21.69 3.95
N SER A 487 -37.15 21.24 4.97
CA SER A 487 -38.61 21.01 4.99
C SER A 487 -39.21 21.55 6.29
N VAL A 488 -40.33 22.18 6.21
CA VAL A 488 -41.10 22.70 7.36
C VAL A 488 -42.43 22.01 7.59
N ASP A 489 -42.82 21.16 6.64
CA ASP A 489 -44.10 20.40 6.71
C ASP A 489 -43.88 18.87 6.79
N GLY A 490 -42.63 18.37 6.60
CA GLY A 490 -42.27 16.95 6.60
C GLY A 490 -42.75 16.18 5.37
N VAL A 491 -43.31 16.87 4.38
CA VAL A 491 -43.92 16.31 3.17
C VAL A 491 -43.23 16.79 1.91
N THR A 492 -42.84 18.06 1.88
CA THR A 492 -42.22 18.70 0.71
C THR A 492 -40.86 19.35 1.06
N CYS A 493 -39.93 19.27 0.12
CA CYS A 493 -38.64 19.99 0.24
C CYS A 493 -38.78 21.40 -0.37
N LYS A 494 -38.16 22.40 0.23
CA LYS A 494 -38.23 23.80 -0.24
C LYS A 494 -37.55 24.03 -1.59
N ASN A 495 -36.62 23.17 -2.01
CA ASN A 495 -35.92 23.29 -3.30
C ASN A 495 -36.83 23.05 -4.51
N GLY A 496 -38.07 22.61 -4.33
CA GLY A 496 -39.03 22.37 -5.40
C GLY A 496 -38.76 21.12 -6.25
N ASP A 497 -37.79 20.30 -5.87
CA ASP A 497 -37.52 19.01 -6.50
C ASP A 497 -38.58 17.99 -6.06
N THR A 498 -39.38 17.52 -7.02
CA THR A 498 -40.45 16.54 -6.75
C THR A 498 -39.94 15.15 -6.43
N SER A 499 -38.65 14.83 -6.67
CA SER A 499 -38.00 13.60 -6.27
C SER A 499 -37.47 13.66 -4.84
N CYS A 500 -37.37 14.85 -4.25
CA CYS A 500 -36.88 15.06 -2.90
C CYS A 500 -37.87 14.50 -1.87
N VAL A 501 -37.35 13.70 -0.95
CA VAL A 501 -38.10 13.15 0.17
C VAL A 501 -37.54 13.74 1.47
N PRO A 502 -38.32 14.52 2.25
CA PRO A 502 -37.85 15.03 3.53
C PRO A 502 -37.37 13.91 4.44
N ILE A 503 -36.21 14.11 5.12
CA ILE A 503 -35.54 13.04 5.87
C ILE A 503 -35.59 13.26 7.38
N ASP A 504 -35.89 12.20 8.11
CA ASP A 504 -35.84 12.19 9.58
C ASP A 504 -34.48 11.64 10.07
N LEU A 505 -33.56 12.54 10.32
CA LEU A 505 -32.23 12.22 10.92
C LEU A 505 -32.27 12.20 12.47
N PHE A 506 -33.35 12.68 13.11
CA PHE A 506 -33.36 13.01 14.53
C PHE A 506 -33.93 11.90 15.41
N GLY A 507 -34.57 10.89 14.83
CA GLY A 507 -35.07 9.72 15.54
C GLY A 507 -34.05 8.58 15.65
N GLY A 508 -34.49 7.45 16.18
CA GLY A 508 -33.72 6.20 16.32
C GLY A 508 -33.46 5.51 14.98
N PHE A 509 -32.95 4.27 15.05
CA PHE A 509 -32.79 3.40 13.88
C PHE A 509 -34.17 3.09 13.24
N GLY A 510 -34.25 3.15 11.90
CA GLY A 510 -35.45 2.88 11.12
C GLY A 510 -36.38 4.08 10.92
N THR A 511 -36.02 5.29 11.41
CA THR A 511 -36.74 6.53 11.07
C THR A 511 -36.42 7.00 9.63
N ILE A 512 -35.27 6.61 9.05
CA ILE A 512 -34.98 6.78 7.65
C ILE A 512 -35.67 5.66 6.87
N THR A 513 -36.78 5.99 6.19
CA THR A 513 -37.54 5.03 5.38
C THR A 513 -36.79 4.61 4.11
N PRO A 514 -37.16 3.52 3.43
CA PRO A 514 -36.53 3.15 2.15
C PRO A 514 -36.58 4.24 1.09
N GLU A 515 -37.66 5.06 1.06
CA GLU A 515 -37.80 6.19 0.13
C GLU A 515 -36.81 7.33 0.46
N MET A 516 -36.66 7.65 1.76
CA MET A 516 -35.66 8.61 2.25
C MET A 516 -34.24 8.11 1.93
N ALA A 517 -33.96 6.82 2.18
CA ALA A 517 -32.68 6.20 1.90
C ALA A 517 -32.37 6.21 0.40
N GLY A 518 -33.35 5.91 -0.45
CA GLY A 518 -33.21 5.97 -1.92
C GLY A 518 -32.84 7.37 -2.44
N TYR A 519 -33.39 8.43 -1.84
CA TYR A 519 -33.03 9.81 -2.20
C TYR A 519 -31.65 10.21 -1.64
N ALA A 520 -31.30 9.72 -0.45
CA ALA A 520 -30.06 10.06 0.25
C ALA A 520 -28.82 9.25 -0.21
N THR A 521 -29.00 8.20 -1.01
CA THR A 521 -27.89 7.34 -1.46
C THR A 521 -27.12 7.98 -2.61
N ALA A 522 -25.78 7.86 -2.59
CA ALA A 522 -24.89 8.22 -3.68
C ALA A 522 -24.23 6.98 -4.28
N LEU A 523 -24.22 6.92 -5.61
CA LEU A 523 -23.37 6.04 -6.40
C LEU A 523 -22.39 6.93 -7.16
N ALA A 524 -21.12 6.56 -7.17
CA ALA A 524 -20.12 7.32 -7.89
C ALA A 524 -19.16 6.42 -8.66
N LEU A 525 -18.63 6.94 -9.76
CA LEU A 525 -17.75 6.23 -10.67
C LEU A 525 -16.50 7.05 -10.97
N GLN A 526 -15.37 6.37 -11.09
CA GLN A 526 -14.15 6.96 -11.63
C GLN A 526 -13.42 5.98 -12.54
N THR A 527 -12.69 6.51 -13.49
CA THR A 527 -11.79 5.72 -14.33
C THR A 527 -10.37 6.27 -14.23
N GLN A 528 -9.40 5.38 -14.24
CA GLN A 528 -8.00 5.72 -14.21
C GLN A 528 -7.28 4.97 -15.33
N ARG A 529 -6.31 5.63 -15.96
CA ARG A 529 -5.45 5.03 -16.97
C ARG A 529 -4.02 5.45 -16.77
N TYR A 530 -3.11 4.51 -16.97
CA TYR A 530 -1.67 4.77 -16.98
C TYR A 530 -1.03 4.12 -18.20
N GLU A 531 -0.13 4.84 -18.87
CA GLU A 531 0.61 4.37 -20.05
C GLU A 531 2.10 4.55 -19.83
N GLN A 532 2.87 3.53 -20.17
CA GLN A 532 4.32 3.55 -20.15
C GLN A 532 4.90 3.08 -21.50
N THR A 533 5.83 3.84 -22.05
CA THR A 533 6.60 3.45 -23.24
C THR A 533 8.08 3.54 -22.91
N VAL A 534 8.84 2.48 -23.17
CA VAL A 534 10.29 2.42 -22.96
C VAL A 534 11.00 1.94 -24.21
N GLY A 535 12.00 2.67 -24.65
CA GLY A 535 12.96 2.24 -25.68
C GLY A 535 14.34 2.17 -25.07
N GLN A 536 15.06 1.06 -25.22
CA GLN A 536 16.36 0.84 -24.62
C GLN A 536 17.35 0.29 -25.64
N LEU A 537 18.60 0.76 -25.56
CA LEU A 537 19.75 0.23 -26.28
C LEU A 537 20.87 0.01 -25.26
N MET A 538 21.44 -1.19 -25.24
CA MET A 538 22.62 -1.53 -24.43
C MET A 538 23.69 -2.15 -25.31
N VAL A 539 24.96 -1.88 -24.96
CA VAL A 539 26.12 -2.50 -25.59
C VAL A 539 27.09 -2.90 -24.49
N ASN A 540 27.50 -4.15 -24.47
CA ASN A 540 28.37 -4.73 -23.45
C ASN A 540 29.64 -5.31 -24.12
N GLY A 541 30.81 -5.14 -23.49
CA GLY A 541 32.03 -5.77 -23.95
C GLY A 541 33.26 -5.30 -23.17
N PRO A 542 34.45 -5.87 -23.45
CA PRO A 542 35.67 -5.49 -22.80
C PRO A 542 36.34 -4.30 -23.49
N LEU A 543 37.01 -3.44 -22.73
CA LEU A 543 37.93 -2.42 -23.22
C LEU A 543 39.38 -2.94 -23.08
N ASN A 544 39.85 -3.75 -24.06
CA ASN A 544 41.12 -4.46 -24.03
C ASN A 544 42.33 -3.55 -23.89
N PHE A 545 42.21 -2.24 -24.14
CA PHE A 545 43.29 -1.26 -23.93
C PHE A 545 43.38 -0.76 -22.49
N ILE A 546 42.43 -1.11 -21.63
CA ILE A 546 42.44 -0.85 -20.19
C ILE A 546 42.51 -2.20 -19.46
N GLU A 547 43.74 -2.65 -19.28
CA GLU A 547 44.02 -3.88 -18.56
C GLU A 547 45.18 -3.60 -17.59
N ILE A 548 44.99 -3.99 -16.32
CA ILE A 548 46.03 -3.85 -15.30
C ILE A 548 46.92 -5.10 -15.38
N PRO A 549 48.25 -4.97 -15.42
CA PRO A 549 49.13 -6.13 -15.32
C PRO A 549 48.82 -6.91 -14.02
N GLU A 550 48.72 -8.24 -14.11
CA GLU A 550 48.37 -9.13 -13.00
C GLU A 550 46.86 -9.13 -12.63
N SER A 551 45.97 -8.59 -13.50
CA SER A 551 44.50 -8.72 -13.34
C SER A 551 43.93 -9.93 -14.12
N ALA A 552 42.72 -10.33 -13.76
CA ALA A 552 42.00 -11.43 -14.44
C ALA A 552 41.50 -11.08 -15.86
N GLY A 553 41.77 -9.86 -16.35
CA GLY A 553 41.37 -9.43 -17.69
C GLY A 553 41.11 -7.92 -17.80
N PRO A 554 40.64 -7.46 -18.95
CA PRO A 554 40.41 -6.06 -19.23
C PRO A 554 39.18 -5.51 -18.51
N LEU A 555 39.06 -4.17 -18.51
CA LEU A 555 37.85 -3.49 -18.03
C LEU A 555 36.62 -3.94 -18.83
N ALA A 556 35.67 -4.63 -18.16
CA ALA A 556 34.38 -4.92 -18.74
C ALA A 556 33.46 -3.69 -18.60
N VAL A 557 32.74 -3.33 -19.67
CA VAL A 557 31.85 -2.16 -19.67
C VAL A 557 30.49 -2.47 -20.24
N SER A 558 29.50 -1.72 -19.76
CA SER A 558 28.16 -1.63 -20.33
C SER A 558 27.85 -0.16 -20.61
N PHE A 559 27.40 0.15 -21.82
CA PHE A 559 26.91 1.47 -22.21
C PHE A 559 25.46 1.36 -22.63
N GLY A 560 24.63 2.33 -22.24
CA GLY A 560 23.25 2.30 -22.65
C GLY A 560 22.62 3.67 -22.85
N PHE A 561 21.54 3.61 -23.61
CA PHE A 561 20.59 4.70 -23.81
C PHE A 561 19.19 4.20 -23.50
N GLU A 562 18.41 4.99 -22.77
CA GLU A 562 17.00 4.72 -22.48
C GLU A 562 16.16 5.96 -22.77
N TYR A 563 15.03 5.76 -23.42
CA TYR A 563 13.96 6.72 -23.52
C TYR A 563 12.72 6.16 -22.85
N ARG A 564 12.16 6.86 -21.89
CA ARG A 564 10.95 6.47 -21.18
C ARG A 564 9.93 7.61 -21.21
N LYS A 565 8.69 7.27 -21.45
CA LYS A 565 7.55 8.20 -21.42
C LYS A 565 6.44 7.59 -20.60
N GLU A 566 5.91 8.37 -19.69
CA GLU A 566 4.82 7.98 -18.80
C GLU A 566 3.70 9.00 -18.85
N LYS A 567 2.46 8.51 -18.77
CA LYS A 567 1.25 9.32 -18.75
C LYS A 567 0.23 8.70 -17.83
N GLY A 568 -0.39 9.53 -17.01
CA GLY A 568 -1.49 9.15 -16.12
C GLY A 568 -2.71 10.03 -16.34
N ALA A 569 -3.88 9.46 -16.16
CA ALA A 569 -5.14 10.16 -16.17
C ALA A 569 -6.10 9.57 -15.14
N LEU A 570 -6.86 10.43 -14.49
CA LEU A 570 -7.99 10.12 -13.62
C LEU A 570 -9.19 10.93 -14.06
N GLU A 571 -10.33 10.29 -14.27
CA GLU A 571 -11.58 10.96 -14.62
C GLU A 571 -12.69 10.52 -13.66
N PRO A 572 -13.01 11.35 -12.65
CA PRO A 572 -14.13 11.14 -11.74
C PRO A 572 -15.45 11.65 -12.37
N ASP A 573 -16.57 11.07 -11.93
CA ASP A 573 -17.88 11.56 -12.30
C ASP A 573 -18.25 12.87 -11.56
N GLU A 574 -19.41 13.45 -11.89
CA GLU A 574 -19.83 14.73 -11.32
C GLU A 574 -20.08 14.69 -9.81
N CYS A 575 -20.45 13.52 -9.27
CA CYS A 575 -20.63 13.34 -7.84
C CYS A 575 -19.30 13.53 -7.08
N LEU A 576 -18.24 12.92 -7.58
CA LEU A 576 -16.92 12.99 -6.95
C LEU A 576 -16.25 14.37 -7.10
N LYS A 577 -16.60 15.14 -8.13
CA LYS A 577 -16.06 16.49 -8.38
C LYS A 577 -16.58 17.55 -7.41
N LEU A 578 -17.71 17.31 -6.75
CA LEU A 578 -18.34 18.28 -5.87
C LEU A 578 -17.50 18.53 -4.61
N ALA A 579 -17.19 19.78 -4.33
CA ALA A 579 -16.45 20.21 -3.15
C ALA A 579 -17.36 20.99 -2.19
N PRO A 580 -17.21 20.81 -0.87
CA PRO A 580 -16.43 19.78 -0.18
C PRO A 580 -17.19 18.46 -0.19
N SER A 581 -16.68 17.42 -0.76
CA SER A 581 -17.17 16.02 -0.68
C SER A 581 -18.70 15.84 -0.49
N SER A 582 -19.51 16.72 -1.10
CA SER A 582 -20.96 16.88 -0.79
C SER A 582 -21.78 15.68 -1.22
N CYS A 583 -21.34 14.96 -2.26
CA CYS A 583 -22.07 13.82 -2.79
C CYS A 583 -21.79 12.53 -2.02
N GLN A 584 -20.63 12.38 -1.36
CA GLN A 584 -20.26 11.15 -0.67
C GLN A 584 -19.80 11.40 0.76
N GLY A 585 -20.73 11.38 1.72
CA GLY A 585 -20.42 11.55 3.13
C GLY A 585 -19.44 10.50 3.65
N GLY A 586 -18.30 10.95 4.19
CA GLY A 586 -17.23 10.09 4.71
C GLY A 586 -16.28 9.54 3.64
N ALA A 587 -16.23 10.15 2.46
CA ALA A 587 -15.26 9.81 1.41
C ALA A 587 -13.94 10.61 1.53
N GLY A 588 -13.80 11.48 2.52
CA GLY A 588 -12.64 12.36 2.69
C GLY A 588 -12.82 13.69 1.98
N GLY A 589 -12.39 13.80 0.75
CA GLY A 589 -12.48 15.01 -0.06
C GLY A 589 -13.21 14.81 -1.38
N ASN A 590 -13.13 15.79 -2.25
CA ASN A 590 -13.55 15.67 -3.64
C ASN A 590 -12.39 15.17 -4.51
N LEU A 591 -12.72 14.72 -5.71
CA LEU A 591 -11.76 14.33 -6.74
C LEU A 591 -11.95 15.19 -7.98
N LEU A 592 -10.86 15.67 -8.54
CA LEU A 592 -10.87 16.41 -9.79
C LEU A 592 -10.10 15.63 -10.86
N PRO A 593 -10.38 15.85 -12.15
CA PRO A 593 -9.65 15.19 -13.23
C PRO A 593 -8.15 15.46 -13.13
N ILE A 594 -7.36 14.39 -13.24
CA ILE A 594 -5.90 14.45 -13.33
C ILE A 594 -5.52 14.04 -14.76
N THR A 595 -4.67 14.81 -15.41
CA THR A 595 -4.07 14.43 -16.68
C THR A 595 -2.66 15.00 -16.72
N GLY A 596 -1.69 14.13 -16.77
CA GLY A 596 -0.28 14.54 -16.75
C GLY A 596 0.63 13.46 -17.33
N GLY A 597 1.89 13.78 -17.39
CA GLY A 597 2.92 12.86 -17.83
C GLY A 597 4.28 13.54 -17.97
N TYR A 598 5.29 12.75 -18.15
CA TYR A 598 6.65 13.21 -18.41
C TYR A 598 7.38 12.28 -19.37
N SER A 599 8.47 12.76 -19.92
CA SER A 599 9.42 11.93 -20.64
C SER A 599 10.85 12.15 -20.13
N VAL A 600 11.66 11.11 -20.19
CA VAL A 600 13.06 11.14 -19.80
C VAL A 600 13.94 10.50 -20.87
N LYS A 601 15.10 11.09 -21.10
CA LYS A 601 16.19 10.55 -21.93
C LYS A 601 17.39 10.32 -21.02
N GLU A 602 17.91 9.11 -21.05
CA GLU A 602 18.97 8.71 -20.15
C GLU A 602 20.11 8.09 -20.91
N ILE A 603 21.34 8.42 -20.49
CA ILE A 603 22.56 7.73 -20.90
C ILE A 603 23.22 7.17 -19.65
N PHE A 604 23.70 5.94 -19.75
CA PHE A 604 24.35 5.29 -18.63
C PHE A 604 25.56 4.48 -19.06
N MET A 605 26.49 4.31 -18.13
CA MET A 605 27.65 3.45 -18.26
C MET A 605 27.92 2.74 -16.94
N GLU A 606 28.35 1.51 -17.05
CA GLU A 606 28.90 0.71 -15.95
C GLU A 606 30.24 0.14 -16.35
N GLY A 607 31.12 -0.05 -15.37
CA GLY A 607 32.41 -0.68 -15.57
C GLY A 607 32.75 -1.58 -14.40
N LEU A 608 33.34 -2.74 -14.70
CA LEU A 608 33.92 -3.67 -13.74
C LEU A 608 35.39 -3.87 -14.13
N LEU A 609 36.29 -3.39 -13.26
CA LEU A 609 37.74 -3.43 -13.48
C LEU A 609 38.35 -4.47 -12.54
N PRO A 610 38.80 -5.62 -13.02
CA PRO A 610 39.67 -6.50 -12.26
C PRO A 610 40.99 -5.80 -11.98
N VAL A 611 41.42 -5.72 -10.71
CA VAL A 611 42.64 -5.02 -10.31
C VAL A 611 43.75 -6.00 -10.02
N PHE A 612 43.42 -7.09 -9.30
CA PHE A 612 44.36 -8.17 -8.98
C PHE A 612 43.68 -9.53 -9.18
N ASP A 613 44.50 -10.52 -9.53
CA ASP A 613 44.10 -11.94 -9.62
C ASP A 613 45.30 -12.79 -9.16
N GLY A 614 45.09 -13.62 -8.09
CA GLY A 614 46.11 -14.48 -7.53
C GLY A 614 47.28 -13.80 -6.80
N ALA A 615 47.08 -12.58 -6.28
CA ALA A 615 48.07 -11.89 -5.47
C ALA A 615 48.09 -12.44 -4.02
N SER A 616 49.23 -12.42 -3.34
CA SER A 616 49.38 -13.00 -1.99
C SER A 616 48.50 -12.42 -0.90
N PHE A 617 47.85 -11.27 -1.14
CA PHE A 617 46.95 -10.56 -0.24
C PHE A 617 45.52 -10.45 -0.79
N ALA A 618 45.32 -10.85 -2.03
CA ALA A 618 44.03 -10.84 -2.71
C ALA A 618 44.01 -11.94 -3.77
N ASP A 619 43.18 -12.93 -3.59
CA ASP A 619 42.87 -13.86 -4.63
C ASP A 619 42.21 -13.14 -5.80
N SER A 620 41.29 -12.25 -5.53
CA SER A 620 40.72 -11.33 -6.51
C SER A 620 40.40 -9.96 -5.85
N LEU A 621 40.61 -8.89 -6.61
CA LEU A 621 40.11 -7.55 -6.27
C LEU A 621 39.50 -6.91 -7.52
N GLU A 622 38.25 -6.54 -7.43
CA GLU A 622 37.51 -5.87 -8.50
C GLU A 622 36.97 -4.52 -8.02
N VAL A 623 36.95 -3.56 -8.95
CA VAL A 623 36.35 -2.24 -8.75
C VAL A 623 35.16 -2.10 -9.69
N GLU A 624 33.98 -1.88 -9.13
CA GLU A 624 32.75 -1.63 -9.86
C GLU A 624 32.42 -0.13 -9.82
N PHE A 625 32.07 0.46 -10.96
CA PHE A 625 31.61 1.84 -11.03
C PHE A 625 30.49 1.99 -12.04
N GLY A 626 29.63 2.99 -11.80
CA GLY A 626 28.54 3.30 -12.71
C GLY A 626 28.20 4.79 -12.67
N TYR A 627 27.69 5.29 -13.78
CA TYR A 627 27.21 6.66 -13.90
C TYR A 627 26.01 6.70 -14.83
N ARG A 628 24.95 7.42 -14.43
CA ARG A 628 23.76 7.65 -15.24
C ARG A 628 23.37 9.12 -15.21
N ARG A 629 23.08 9.66 -16.37
CA ARG A 629 22.53 11.00 -16.54
C ARG A 629 21.15 10.89 -17.17
N ALA A 630 20.15 11.41 -16.46
CA ALA A 630 18.77 11.49 -16.89
C ALA A 630 18.38 12.94 -17.19
N ASP A 631 17.67 13.17 -18.28
CA ASP A 631 17.15 14.48 -18.70
C ASP A 631 15.63 14.39 -18.80
N TYR A 632 14.95 14.88 -17.75
CA TYR A 632 13.49 14.93 -17.64
C TYR A 632 12.94 16.23 -18.22
N ASP A 633 11.84 16.15 -18.94
CA ASP A 633 11.12 17.35 -19.39
C ASP A 633 10.40 18.08 -18.24
N SER A 634 10.15 17.39 -17.10
CA SER A 634 9.48 17.95 -15.93
C SER A 634 10.42 18.65 -14.94
N VAL A 635 11.55 18.01 -14.58
CA VAL A 635 12.46 18.47 -13.50
C VAL A 635 13.93 18.67 -13.96
N GLY A 636 14.19 18.56 -15.27
CA GLY A 636 15.54 18.78 -15.84
C GLY A 636 16.51 17.63 -15.58
N HIS A 637 17.77 17.97 -15.33
CA HIS A 637 18.88 17.01 -15.29
C HIS A 637 19.10 16.41 -13.91
N ASN A 638 19.18 15.07 -13.87
CA ASN A 638 19.56 14.31 -12.68
C ASN A 638 20.76 13.41 -13.00
N ASN A 639 21.65 13.26 -12.04
CA ASN A 639 22.82 12.39 -12.18
C ASN A 639 22.86 11.41 -11.01
N THR A 640 23.15 10.15 -11.30
CA THR A 640 23.36 9.10 -10.31
C THR A 640 24.67 8.40 -10.58
N TRP A 641 25.30 7.87 -9.55
CA TRP A 641 26.57 7.18 -9.67
C TRP A 641 26.70 6.08 -8.61
N LYS A 642 27.55 5.09 -8.88
CA LYS A 642 27.96 4.07 -7.92
C LYS A 642 29.47 3.83 -8.03
N LEU A 643 30.08 3.46 -6.89
CA LEU A 643 31.46 3.01 -6.79
C LEU A 643 31.51 1.90 -5.75
N GLY A 644 31.97 0.73 -6.15
CA GLY A 644 32.05 -0.46 -5.32
C GLY A 644 33.39 -1.17 -5.44
N PHE A 645 33.67 -2.00 -4.43
CA PHE A 645 34.84 -2.84 -4.33
C PHE A 645 34.41 -4.24 -3.91
N ASN A 646 34.86 -5.26 -4.66
CA ASN A 646 34.78 -6.65 -4.31
C ASN A 646 36.21 -7.14 -4.06
N TRP A 647 36.51 -7.50 -2.83
CA TRP A 647 37.81 -8.02 -2.44
C TRP A 647 37.68 -9.44 -1.89
N PHE A 648 38.31 -10.37 -2.57
CA PHE A 648 38.47 -11.76 -2.13
C PHE A 648 39.89 -11.92 -1.55
N PRO A 649 40.07 -11.82 -0.21
CA PRO A 649 41.37 -12.13 0.42
C PRO A 649 41.78 -13.58 0.17
N VAL A 650 40.79 -14.48 0.10
CA VAL A 650 40.86 -15.91 -0.24
C VAL A 650 39.60 -16.26 -1.01
N ASP A 651 39.59 -17.34 -1.80
CA ASP A 651 38.46 -17.80 -2.64
C ASP A 651 37.11 -17.79 -1.92
N ASP A 652 37.10 -18.24 -0.66
CA ASP A 652 35.87 -18.48 0.11
C ASP A 652 35.37 -17.25 0.87
N PHE A 653 36.05 -16.09 0.80
CA PHE A 653 35.70 -14.94 1.59
C PHE A 653 35.73 -13.66 0.78
N LEU A 654 34.55 -13.08 0.56
CA LEU A 654 34.35 -11.81 -0.14
C LEU A 654 34.09 -10.70 0.86
N ILE A 655 34.79 -9.59 0.77
CA ILE A 655 34.45 -8.30 1.36
C ILE A 655 33.92 -7.41 0.26
N ARG A 656 32.74 -6.83 0.47
CA ARG A 656 32.10 -5.91 -0.47
C ARG A 656 31.77 -4.57 0.18
N VAL A 657 32.03 -3.50 -0.55
CA VAL A 657 31.71 -2.13 -0.11
C VAL A 657 31.17 -1.36 -1.30
N MET A 658 30.09 -0.64 -1.12
CA MET A 658 29.48 0.19 -2.16
C MET A 658 29.08 1.55 -1.59
N LYS A 659 29.41 2.60 -2.31
CA LYS A 659 28.83 3.94 -2.13
C LYS A 659 28.12 4.33 -3.41
N GLN A 660 26.90 4.84 -3.28
CA GLN A 660 26.09 5.18 -4.44
C GLN A 660 25.17 6.36 -4.15
N SER A 661 24.86 7.12 -5.19
CA SER A 661 23.85 8.16 -5.18
C SER A 661 22.71 7.75 -6.10
N ALA A 662 21.51 7.83 -5.58
CA ALA A 662 20.28 7.52 -6.29
C ALA A 662 19.38 8.76 -6.33
N ASN A 663 18.36 8.75 -7.20
CA ASN A 663 17.33 9.79 -7.19
C ASN A 663 15.99 9.23 -7.61
N ARG A 664 14.92 9.96 -7.25
CA ARG A 664 13.56 9.76 -7.74
C ARG A 664 13.02 11.08 -8.28
N ALA A 665 12.60 11.08 -9.52
CA ALA A 665 11.82 12.18 -10.07
C ALA A 665 10.37 12.13 -9.55
N PRO A 666 9.69 13.29 -9.42
CA PRO A 666 8.27 13.30 -9.08
C PRO A 666 7.46 12.49 -10.08
N ASN A 667 6.49 11.72 -9.60
CA ASN A 667 5.56 10.95 -10.41
C ASN A 667 4.45 11.84 -10.99
N VAL A 668 3.52 11.25 -11.77
CA VAL A 668 2.45 12.01 -12.44
C VAL A 668 1.49 12.64 -11.42
N GLY A 669 1.16 11.95 -10.33
CA GLY A 669 0.31 12.48 -9.26
C GLY A 669 0.95 13.70 -8.59
N GLU A 670 2.23 13.62 -8.25
CA GLU A 670 2.98 14.68 -7.55
C GLU A 670 3.15 15.97 -8.38
N ILE A 671 3.08 15.90 -9.71
CA ILE A 671 3.21 17.07 -10.60
C ILE A 671 1.91 17.56 -11.23
N ALA A 672 0.85 16.77 -11.24
CA ALA A 672 -0.36 17.06 -12.00
C ALA A 672 -1.65 17.00 -11.17
N ALA A 673 -1.61 16.62 -9.90
CA ALA A 673 -2.80 16.59 -9.06
C ALA A 673 -3.34 18.01 -8.85
N PRO A 674 -4.62 18.29 -9.19
CA PRO A 674 -5.23 19.57 -8.88
C PRO A 674 -5.45 19.71 -7.37
N VAL A 675 -5.61 20.94 -6.90
CA VAL A 675 -5.96 21.17 -5.50
C VAL A 675 -7.38 20.69 -5.23
N VAL A 676 -7.51 19.77 -4.28
CA VAL A 676 -8.77 19.17 -3.84
C VAL A 676 -8.95 19.35 -2.33
N THR A 677 -10.16 19.16 -1.84
CA THR A 677 -10.39 19.07 -0.40
C THR A 677 -10.02 17.68 0.11
N GLY A 678 -9.50 17.60 1.32
CA GLY A 678 -9.15 16.37 2.01
C GLY A 678 -9.45 16.41 3.49
N LEU A 679 -9.00 15.38 4.19
CA LEU A 679 -9.04 15.28 5.65
C LEU A 679 -7.70 14.74 6.14
N ASP A 680 -7.17 15.35 7.21
CA ASP A 680 -5.99 14.82 7.90
C ASP A 680 -6.20 14.82 9.42
N ASN A 681 -5.38 14.03 10.12
CA ASN A 681 -5.49 13.87 11.55
C ASN A 681 -4.88 15.07 12.30
N ALA A 682 -5.61 15.56 13.30
CA ALA A 682 -5.09 16.54 14.26
C ALA A 682 -5.59 16.19 15.66
N LYS A 683 -4.68 16.12 16.62
CA LYS A 683 -5.01 15.72 18.00
C LYS A 683 -5.72 16.80 18.78
N LEU A 684 -5.32 18.05 18.52
CA LEU A 684 -5.78 19.22 19.28
C LEU A 684 -5.75 20.44 18.36
N ASP A 685 -6.82 21.20 18.35
CA ASP A 685 -6.77 22.57 17.86
C ASP A 685 -6.23 23.48 18.97
N PRO A 686 -5.03 24.09 18.80
CA PRO A 686 -4.42 24.95 19.81
C PRO A 686 -5.29 26.13 20.25
N CYS A 687 -6.28 26.53 19.41
CA CYS A 687 -7.19 27.65 19.67
C CYS A 687 -8.53 27.27 20.32
N SER A 688 -8.75 25.93 20.56
CA SER A 688 -10.02 25.38 21.05
C SER A 688 -10.23 25.52 22.55
N VAL A 689 -11.43 25.17 23.00
CA VAL A 689 -11.81 25.15 24.42
C VAL A 689 -10.98 24.15 25.23
N ASN A 690 -10.52 23.05 24.61
CA ASN A 690 -9.69 22.05 25.29
C ASN A 690 -8.30 22.60 25.64
N ASN A 691 -7.83 23.62 24.93
CA ASN A 691 -6.56 24.30 25.20
C ASN A 691 -6.73 25.65 25.93
N ALA A 692 -7.93 26.06 26.29
CA ALA A 692 -8.23 27.38 26.80
C ALA A 692 -7.33 27.82 27.98
N GLY A 693 -6.93 26.90 28.87
CA GLY A 693 -6.03 27.13 30.00
C GLY A 693 -4.57 27.44 29.60
N ASN A 694 -4.15 27.14 28.38
CA ASN A 694 -2.78 27.34 27.89
C ASN A 694 -2.68 28.48 26.87
N ILE A 695 -3.77 29.16 26.55
CA ILE A 695 -3.79 30.24 25.57
C ILE A 695 -3.24 31.52 26.18
N ASP A 696 -1.98 31.83 25.88
CA ASP A 696 -1.35 33.12 26.25
C ASP A 696 -1.68 34.24 25.23
N ALA A 697 -1.12 35.45 25.45
CA ALA A 697 -1.35 36.56 24.56
C ALA A 697 -0.80 36.36 23.13
N THR A 698 0.29 35.62 22.97
CA THR A 698 0.92 35.35 21.68
C THR A 698 0.08 34.36 20.89
N LEU A 699 -0.28 33.25 21.50
CA LEU A 699 -1.13 32.22 20.88
C LEU A 699 -2.50 32.82 20.52
N ARG A 700 -3.08 33.66 21.37
CA ARG A 700 -4.33 34.39 21.08
C ARG A 700 -4.24 35.21 19.81
N GLN A 701 -3.14 35.97 19.61
CA GLN A 701 -2.93 36.77 18.40
C GLN A 701 -2.76 35.88 17.14
N LEU A 702 -2.08 34.75 17.26
CA LEU A 702 -1.95 33.77 16.15
C LEU A 702 -3.32 33.19 15.78
N CYS A 703 -4.15 32.81 16.76
CA CYS A 703 -5.53 32.36 16.53
C CYS A 703 -6.37 33.40 15.79
N ILE A 704 -6.27 34.67 16.18
CA ILE A 704 -6.97 35.78 15.51
C ILE A 704 -6.44 35.95 14.08
N SER A 705 -5.12 35.87 13.87
CA SER A 705 -4.51 36.05 12.54
C SER A 705 -4.93 34.99 11.53
N THR A 706 -5.33 33.83 11.99
CA THR A 706 -5.81 32.71 11.14
C THR A 706 -7.32 32.69 10.92
N GLY A 707 -8.06 33.72 11.41
CA GLY A 707 -9.46 33.97 11.08
C GLY A 707 -10.46 33.84 12.24
N MET A 708 -10.01 33.82 13.49
CA MET A 708 -10.89 33.84 14.67
C MET A 708 -11.20 35.27 15.15
N THR A 709 -12.36 35.43 15.75
CA THR A 709 -12.63 36.60 16.57
C THR A 709 -12.03 36.42 17.96
N ASP A 710 -11.79 37.51 18.70
CA ASP A 710 -11.26 37.43 20.06
C ASP A 710 -12.18 36.63 21.00
N ALA A 711 -13.50 36.70 20.82
CA ALA A 711 -14.47 35.94 21.60
C ALA A 711 -14.43 34.40 21.30
N GLN A 712 -14.04 34.00 20.11
CA GLN A 712 -13.97 32.60 19.72
C GLN A 712 -12.74 31.89 20.27
N VAL A 713 -11.64 32.61 20.51
CA VAL A 713 -10.38 31.99 20.97
C VAL A 713 -10.56 31.40 22.39
N GLY A 714 -10.38 30.05 22.45
CA GLY A 714 -10.61 29.27 23.67
C GLY A 714 -12.08 28.96 23.97
N ALA A 715 -13.00 29.29 23.04
CA ALA A 715 -14.43 29.04 23.21
C ALA A 715 -15.00 28.08 22.16
N VAL A 716 -14.36 27.97 21.00
CA VAL A 716 -14.78 27.00 19.94
C VAL A 716 -14.53 25.55 20.37
N GLN A 717 -15.32 24.64 19.80
CA GLN A 717 -15.08 23.21 20.02
C GLN A 717 -13.74 22.77 19.45
N ASP A 718 -13.14 21.77 20.05
CA ASP A 718 -11.96 21.13 19.54
C ASP A 718 -12.27 20.28 18.30
N VAL A 719 -11.21 19.80 17.65
CA VAL A 719 -11.29 18.89 16.51
C VAL A 719 -12.11 17.65 16.86
N ILE A 720 -13.25 17.53 16.22
CA ILE A 720 -14.20 16.48 16.51
C ILE A 720 -13.86 15.27 15.63
N SER A 721 -13.61 14.10 16.19
CA SER A 721 -13.14 12.87 15.53
C SER A 721 -11.67 12.89 15.12
N GLY A 722 -10.85 13.81 15.66
CA GLY A 722 -9.42 13.85 15.39
C GLY A 722 -9.04 14.22 13.97
N GLN A 723 -9.95 14.83 13.18
CA GLN A 723 -9.69 15.20 11.79
C GLN A 723 -10.05 16.65 11.49
N VAL A 724 -9.20 17.32 10.70
CA VAL A 724 -9.42 18.66 10.14
C VAL A 724 -9.53 18.58 8.62
N ASN A 725 -10.20 19.56 8.02
CA ASN A 725 -10.21 19.70 6.58
C ASN A 725 -8.84 20.14 6.07
N THR A 726 -8.47 19.66 4.88
CA THR A 726 -7.25 20.01 4.18
C THR A 726 -7.53 20.44 2.73
N PHE A 727 -6.52 21.06 2.13
CA PHE A 727 -6.44 21.32 0.70
C PHE A 727 -5.16 20.66 0.21
N ASP A 728 -5.33 19.54 -0.48
CA ASP A 728 -4.25 18.64 -0.90
C ASP A 728 -4.02 18.76 -2.40
N GLY A 729 -2.85 18.33 -2.89
CA GLY A 729 -2.51 18.31 -4.32
C GLY A 729 -1.16 18.94 -4.62
N SER A 730 -0.85 19.11 -5.89
CA SER A 730 0.40 19.76 -6.31
C SER A 730 0.33 21.27 -6.05
N ASP A 731 1.44 21.86 -5.53
CA ASP A 731 1.51 23.30 -5.36
C ASP A 731 1.49 24.00 -6.73
N PRO A 732 0.46 24.82 -7.04
CA PRO A 732 0.40 25.52 -8.32
C PRO A 732 1.53 26.53 -8.54
N ALA A 733 2.21 26.95 -7.48
CA ALA A 733 3.30 27.93 -7.51
C ALA A 733 4.69 27.29 -7.55
N ALA A 734 4.85 26.05 -7.05
CA ALA A 734 6.15 25.41 -6.92
C ALA A 734 6.00 23.87 -6.91
N LEU A 735 6.22 23.23 -8.06
CA LEU A 735 6.27 21.77 -8.14
C LEU A 735 7.48 21.22 -7.39
N PRO A 736 7.38 20.02 -6.80
CA PRO A 736 8.51 19.39 -6.10
C PRO A 736 9.66 19.07 -7.06
N GLY A 737 10.88 19.22 -6.57
CA GLY A 737 12.11 18.76 -7.22
C GLY A 737 12.34 17.26 -6.97
N PRO A 738 13.35 16.65 -7.61
CA PRO A 738 13.67 15.25 -7.40
C PRO A 738 14.24 14.99 -6.00
N GLU A 739 13.87 13.86 -5.40
CA GLU A 739 14.53 13.31 -4.21
C GLU A 739 15.95 12.86 -4.53
N LYS A 740 16.82 12.95 -3.55
CA LYS A 740 18.20 12.46 -3.64
C LYS A 740 18.48 11.51 -2.50
N ALA A 741 19.15 10.42 -2.79
CA ALA A 741 19.59 9.48 -1.78
C ALA A 741 21.08 9.19 -1.91
N ASP A 742 21.76 9.21 -0.78
CA ASP A 742 23.11 8.72 -0.60
C ASP A 742 23.07 7.40 0.16
N THR A 743 23.54 6.33 -0.49
CA THR A 743 23.54 4.99 0.12
C THR A 743 24.98 4.51 0.32
N PHE A 744 25.24 3.96 1.48
CA PHE A 744 26.46 3.24 1.80
C PHE A 744 26.14 1.82 2.25
N THR A 745 26.81 0.81 1.64
CA THR A 745 26.74 -0.58 2.10
C THR A 745 28.14 -1.14 2.28
N ALA A 746 28.30 -1.96 3.32
CA ALA A 746 29.55 -2.67 3.57
C ALA A 746 29.24 -4.03 4.22
N GLY A 747 29.85 -5.08 3.71
CA GLY A 747 29.58 -6.41 4.22
C GLY A 747 30.60 -7.44 3.76
N PHE A 748 30.30 -8.69 4.11
CA PHE A 748 31.07 -9.83 3.67
C PHE A 748 30.19 -11.02 3.32
N VAL A 749 30.70 -11.87 2.45
CA VAL A 749 30.15 -13.19 2.14
C VAL A 749 31.22 -14.22 2.45
N TRP A 750 30.87 -15.19 3.28
CA TRP A 750 31.74 -16.32 3.60
C TRP A 750 31.08 -17.62 3.15
N THR A 751 31.74 -18.30 2.22
CA THR A 751 31.41 -19.67 1.81
C THR A 751 32.43 -20.61 2.42
N ALA A 752 32.04 -21.80 2.83
CA ALA A 752 32.98 -22.72 3.47
C ALA A 752 32.61 -24.18 3.19
N ASP A 753 33.61 -25.01 2.91
CA ASP A 753 33.47 -26.40 2.52
C ASP A 753 33.17 -27.37 3.68
N PHE A 754 33.02 -26.87 4.94
CA PHE A 754 32.78 -27.75 6.08
C PHE A 754 31.32 -28.21 6.21
N LEU A 755 30.40 -27.55 5.51
CA LEU A 755 28.99 -27.93 5.33
C LEU A 755 28.64 -27.74 3.84
N ASP A 756 27.70 -28.52 3.36
CA ASP A 756 27.23 -28.40 1.99
C ASP A 756 26.55 -27.03 1.79
N ASP A 757 26.92 -26.33 0.74
CA ASP A 757 26.38 -25.01 0.34
C ASP A 757 26.41 -23.96 1.46
N PHE A 758 27.38 -24.04 2.41
CA PHE A 758 27.46 -23.06 3.49
C PHE A 758 27.75 -21.66 2.96
N THR A 759 26.84 -20.73 3.26
CA THR A 759 27.00 -19.31 2.97
C THR A 759 26.55 -18.48 4.15
N LEU A 760 27.41 -17.58 4.62
CA LEU A 760 27.09 -16.55 5.59
C LEU A 760 27.28 -15.18 4.94
N THR A 761 26.24 -14.38 4.88
CA THR A 761 26.28 -12.97 4.45
C THR A 761 25.99 -12.06 5.63
N VAL A 762 26.76 -10.99 5.77
CA VAL A 762 26.49 -9.92 6.73
C VAL A 762 26.71 -8.59 6.05
N ASP A 763 25.67 -7.78 5.93
CA ASP A 763 25.70 -6.50 5.23
C ASP A 763 25.11 -5.40 6.10
N TYR A 764 25.86 -4.36 6.31
CA TYR A 764 25.42 -3.08 6.85
C TYR A 764 24.92 -2.20 5.71
N TYR A 765 23.83 -1.48 5.94
CA TYR A 765 23.32 -0.45 5.02
C TYR A 765 23.00 0.85 5.76
N ASP A 766 23.22 1.98 5.07
CA ASP A 766 22.86 3.34 5.48
C ASP A 766 22.32 4.07 4.24
N ILE A 767 21.03 4.39 4.28
CA ILE A 767 20.29 5.06 3.20
C ILE A 767 19.78 6.37 3.75
N ASP A 768 20.27 7.49 3.22
CA ASP A 768 19.90 8.86 3.60
C ASP A 768 19.26 9.55 2.40
N ILE A 769 17.98 9.90 2.52
CA ILE A 769 17.17 10.53 1.47
C ILE A 769 16.92 11.98 1.87
N THR A 770 17.29 12.91 1.01
CA THR A 770 17.02 14.34 1.16
C THR A 770 16.07 14.84 0.09
N ASP A 771 15.48 16.00 0.32
CA ASP A 771 14.47 16.59 -0.58
C ASP A 771 13.27 15.63 -0.78
N VAL A 772 12.86 14.89 0.27
CA VAL A 772 11.80 13.86 0.24
C VAL A 772 10.50 14.46 -0.28
N ILE A 773 9.94 13.91 -1.35
CA ILE A 773 8.64 14.36 -1.87
C ILE A 773 7.53 13.81 -0.99
N GLY A 774 6.73 14.70 -0.43
CA GLY A 774 5.64 14.38 0.48
C GLY A 774 4.86 15.62 0.88
N GLU A 775 4.04 15.47 1.90
CA GLU A 775 3.17 16.51 2.46
C GLU A 775 3.42 16.64 3.96
N PHE A 776 3.27 17.86 4.49
CA PHE A 776 3.24 18.05 5.93
C PHE A 776 1.94 17.44 6.49
N SER A 777 1.97 16.92 7.71
CA SER A 777 0.73 16.60 8.39
C SER A 777 0.03 17.87 8.90
N ALA A 778 -1.29 17.78 9.07
CA ALA A 778 -2.06 18.88 9.62
C ALA A 778 -1.55 19.31 11.01
N GLN A 779 -1.16 18.33 11.86
CA GLN A 779 -0.62 18.64 13.19
C GLN A 779 0.72 19.38 13.12
N GLU A 780 1.63 18.98 12.20
CA GLU A 780 2.90 19.70 12.01
C GLU A 780 2.66 21.17 11.59
N MET A 781 1.69 21.41 10.70
CA MET A 781 1.35 22.78 10.27
C MET A 781 0.74 23.60 11.40
N LEU A 782 -0.11 22.99 12.24
CA LEU A 782 -0.65 23.64 13.43
C LEU A 782 0.45 23.97 14.44
N ASP A 783 1.38 23.06 14.69
CA ASP A 783 2.50 23.25 15.60
C ASP A 783 3.48 24.32 15.08
N ALA A 784 3.81 24.31 13.79
CA ALA A 784 4.66 25.32 13.17
C ALA A 784 4.06 26.73 13.29
N CYS A 785 2.75 26.87 13.08
CA CYS A 785 2.06 28.17 13.25
C CYS A 785 1.94 28.57 14.73
N TYR A 786 1.31 27.74 15.55
CA TYR A 786 0.85 28.15 16.88
C TYR A 786 1.88 27.93 17.99
N VAL A 787 2.84 27.00 17.81
CA VAL A 787 3.92 26.76 18.77
C VAL A 787 5.21 27.48 18.34
N ALA A 788 5.63 27.32 17.08
CA ALA A 788 6.85 27.96 16.58
C ALA A 788 6.63 29.41 16.11
N GLY A 789 5.40 29.83 15.83
CA GLY A 789 5.07 31.21 15.37
C GLY A 789 5.47 31.48 13.92
N ASP A 790 5.61 30.42 13.08
CA ASP A 790 6.00 30.57 11.69
C ASP A 790 4.87 31.21 10.86
N ALA A 791 5.15 32.39 10.32
CA ALA A 791 4.18 33.15 9.56
C ALA A 791 3.76 32.48 8.25
N THR A 792 4.66 31.68 7.64
CA THR A 792 4.37 30.95 6.41
C THR A 792 3.34 29.85 6.68
N SER A 793 3.54 29.06 7.71
CA SER A 793 2.61 28.02 8.15
C SER A 793 1.26 28.61 8.57
N CYS A 794 1.26 29.74 9.31
CA CYS A 794 0.04 30.43 9.68
C CYS A 794 -0.78 30.90 8.47
N SER A 795 -0.13 31.34 7.40
CA SER A 795 -0.81 31.78 6.17
C SER A 795 -1.55 30.67 5.43
N LYS A 796 -1.19 29.42 5.67
CA LYS A 796 -1.79 28.21 5.09
C LYS A 796 -2.98 27.67 5.88
N ILE A 797 -3.29 28.25 7.05
CA ILE A 797 -4.42 27.85 7.89
C ILE A 797 -5.58 28.82 7.65
N LYS A 798 -6.73 28.29 7.24
CA LYS A 798 -7.94 29.05 6.98
C LYS A 798 -9.08 28.56 7.87
N ARG A 799 -9.57 29.45 8.74
CA ARG A 799 -10.71 29.17 9.62
C ARG A 799 -11.98 29.86 9.13
N ILE A 800 -13.11 29.19 9.30
CA ILE A 800 -14.44 29.74 9.08
C ILE A 800 -15.23 29.58 10.38
N GLY A 801 -15.79 30.68 10.93
CA GLY A 801 -16.45 30.64 12.23
C GLY A 801 -15.56 30.21 13.40
N GLY A 802 -14.24 30.32 13.22
CA GLY A 802 -13.24 29.82 14.17
C GLY A 802 -12.89 28.34 14.03
N ASP A 803 -13.57 27.59 13.17
CA ASP A 803 -13.49 26.13 13.01
C ASP A 803 -12.59 25.74 11.83
N LEU A 804 -11.98 24.55 11.91
CA LEU A 804 -11.15 23.90 10.86
C LEU A 804 -11.87 22.73 10.14
N THR A 805 -13.10 22.42 10.56
CA THR A 805 -13.85 21.25 10.05
C THR A 805 -15.06 21.65 9.19
N ILE A 806 -15.31 22.96 9.04
CA ILE A 806 -16.41 23.49 8.23
C ILE A 806 -16.01 23.53 6.76
N ALA A 807 -17.00 23.35 5.87
CA ALA A 807 -16.79 23.46 4.44
C ALA A 807 -16.12 24.80 4.06
N GLY A 808 -14.97 24.70 3.37
CA GLY A 808 -14.16 25.84 2.94
C GLY A 808 -13.15 26.38 3.99
N SER A 809 -13.15 25.85 5.23
CA SER A 809 -12.01 25.95 6.16
C SER A 809 -11.05 24.79 5.92
N GLY A 810 -9.82 24.90 6.43
CA GLY A 810 -8.85 23.83 6.35
C GLY A 810 -7.41 24.32 6.34
N ILE A 811 -6.49 23.39 6.15
CA ILE A 811 -5.05 23.61 6.12
C ILE A 811 -4.53 23.22 4.73
N GLU A 812 -3.71 24.07 4.10
CA GLU A 812 -3.07 23.77 2.82
C GLU A 812 -1.89 22.81 3.04
N LEU A 813 -2.02 21.58 2.55
CA LEU A 813 -1.03 20.50 2.65
C LEU A 813 -0.59 20.08 1.23
N PHE A 814 0.05 21.01 0.50
CA PHE A 814 0.49 20.72 -0.85
C PHE A 814 1.74 19.85 -0.87
N THR A 815 1.81 18.97 -1.86
CA THR A 815 2.98 18.15 -2.14
C THR A 815 4.21 19.04 -2.36
N THR A 816 5.27 18.78 -1.60
CA THR A 816 6.51 19.57 -1.60
C THR A 816 7.72 18.68 -1.32
N ASN A 817 8.92 19.28 -1.28
CA ASN A 817 10.12 18.60 -0.79
C ASN A 817 10.24 18.79 0.73
N LEU A 818 10.25 17.69 1.48
CA LEU A 818 10.48 17.62 2.92
C LEU A 818 12.00 17.46 3.18
N ASN A 819 12.44 17.62 4.44
CA ASN A 819 13.85 17.57 4.79
C ASN A 819 14.51 16.24 4.44
N TYR A 820 14.27 15.19 5.24
CA TYR A 820 14.93 13.91 5.04
C TYR A 820 14.15 12.71 5.55
N GLN A 821 14.53 11.53 5.04
CA GLN A 821 14.16 10.22 5.55
C GLN A 821 15.38 9.32 5.54
N LYS A 822 15.63 8.58 6.62
CA LYS A 822 16.82 7.74 6.79
C LYS A 822 16.44 6.33 7.25
N ALA A 823 17.11 5.30 6.66
CA ALA A 823 17.05 3.93 7.11
C ALA A 823 18.47 3.34 7.24
N GLU A 824 18.80 2.81 8.41
CA GLU A 824 20.10 2.20 8.72
C GLU A 824 19.87 0.84 9.37
N GLY A 825 20.68 -0.16 9.00
CA GLY A 825 20.52 -1.49 9.58
C GLY A 825 21.57 -2.50 9.15
N VAL A 826 21.37 -3.73 9.63
CA VAL A 826 22.20 -4.89 9.31
C VAL A 826 21.32 -6.02 8.80
N GLU A 827 21.66 -6.58 7.65
CA GLU A 827 21.05 -7.78 7.09
C GLU A 827 22.01 -8.95 7.22
N ILE A 828 21.50 -10.11 7.68
CA ILE A 828 22.27 -11.35 7.83
C ILE A 828 21.55 -12.47 7.12
N GLY A 829 22.26 -13.17 6.23
CA GLY A 829 21.79 -14.37 5.56
C GLY A 829 22.67 -15.57 5.94
N ILE A 830 22.05 -16.70 6.25
CA ILE A 830 22.73 -17.96 6.57
C ILE A 830 22.06 -19.07 5.78
N ASN A 831 22.82 -19.80 4.98
CA ASN A 831 22.35 -20.97 4.26
C ASN A 831 23.35 -22.11 4.45
N PHE A 832 22.87 -23.33 4.60
CA PHE A 832 23.72 -24.56 4.56
C PHE A 832 22.88 -25.79 4.35
N GLY A 833 23.51 -26.83 3.79
CA GLY A 833 22.98 -28.18 3.65
C GLY A 833 23.71 -29.18 4.55
N VAL A 834 23.05 -30.27 4.88
CA VAL A 834 23.65 -31.43 5.54
C VAL A 834 23.11 -32.70 4.89
N ASP A 835 23.98 -33.48 4.26
CA ASP A 835 23.63 -34.79 3.76
C ASP A 835 23.61 -35.82 4.90
N LEU A 836 22.45 -36.41 5.17
CA LEU A 836 22.24 -37.46 6.19
C LEU A 836 22.28 -38.85 5.61
N SER A 837 22.85 -39.04 4.42
CA SER A 837 22.92 -40.30 3.67
C SER A 837 21.55 -40.93 3.46
N ASP A 838 21.29 -42.16 3.94
CA ASP A 838 19.99 -42.83 3.77
C ASP A 838 18.79 -42.12 4.41
N MET A 839 19.04 -41.13 5.26
CA MET A 839 18.00 -40.32 5.88
C MET A 839 17.71 -39.02 5.10
N GLY A 840 18.28 -38.87 3.91
CA GLY A 840 18.07 -37.72 3.02
C GLY A 840 18.95 -36.52 3.36
N SER A 841 18.53 -35.32 2.99
CA SER A 841 19.25 -34.07 3.21
C SER A 841 18.44 -33.10 4.03
N VAL A 842 19.10 -32.22 4.78
CA VAL A 842 18.50 -31.10 5.49
C VAL A 842 19.12 -29.83 4.98
N LYS A 843 18.25 -28.90 4.52
CA LYS A 843 18.62 -27.54 4.14
C LYS A 843 18.18 -26.58 5.23
N PHE A 844 19.04 -25.63 5.57
CA PHE A 844 18.75 -24.57 6.52
C PHE A 844 18.96 -23.21 5.86
N SER A 845 17.98 -22.32 5.98
CA SER A 845 18.10 -20.92 5.58
C SER A 845 17.60 -20.00 6.70
N ALA A 846 18.27 -18.88 6.91
CA ALA A 846 17.82 -17.85 7.83
C ALA A 846 18.15 -16.47 7.26
N ASN A 847 17.16 -15.58 7.25
CA ASN A 847 17.29 -14.19 6.88
C ASN A 847 16.88 -13.32 8.07
N ILE A 848 17.72 -12.37 8.41
CA ILE A 848 17.55 -11.50 9.58
C ILE A 848 17.76 -10.06 9.10
N ASN A 849 16.87 -9.15 9.51
CA ASN A 849 17.09 -7.72 9.39
C ASN A 849 17.00 -7.07 10.76
N LYS A 850 17.99 -6.27 11.11
CA LYS A 850 17.99 -5.44 12.32
C LYS A 850 18.12 -3.98 11.94
N TYR A 851 17.07 -3.20 12.21
CA TYR A 851 17.12 -1.75 12.07
C TYR A 851 17.96 -1.13 13.19
N LEU A 852 18.82 -0.20 12.83
CA LEU A 852 19.59 0.64 13.75
C LEU A 852 18.96 2.02 13.86
N THR A 853 18.41 2.54 12.74
CA THR A 853 17.77 3.84 12.64
C THR A 853 16.65 3.77 11.59
N GLN A 854 15.52 4.47 11.84
CA GLN A 854 14.42 4.67 10.91
C GLN A 854 13.85 6.07 11.11
N GLU A 855 14.60 7.08 10.71
CA GLU A 855 14.31 8.49 11.01
C GLU A 855 13.64 9.21 9.85
N SER A 856 12.80 10.19 10.19
CA SER A 856 12.25 11.17 9.26
C SER A 856 12.11 12.54 9.92
N GLN A 857 12.19 13.59 9.11
CA GLN A 857 11.91 14.96 9.50
C GLN A 857 11.33 15.73 8.33
N SER A 858 10.18 16.36 8.51
CA SER A 858 9.49 17.10 7.45
C SER A 858 10.11 18.49 7.22
N SER A 859 10.53 19.17 8.27
CA SER A 859 11.20 20.50 8.22
C SER A 859 12.08 20.72 9.44
N ASP A 860 12.90 21.77 9.41
CA ASP A 860 13.71 22.19 10.57
C ASP A 860 12.85 22.60 11.79
N LEU A 861 11.56 22.89 11.59
CA LEU A 861 10.60 23.20 12.64
C LEU A 861 9.89 21.96 13.19
N SER A 862 9.93 20.86 12.45
CA SER A 862 9.32 19.60 12.83
C SER A 862 10.27 18.78 13.71
N ARG A 863 9.72 17.96 14.61
CA ARG A 863 10.50 17.02 15.39
C ARG A 863 11.12 15.94 14.48
N VAL A 864 12.26 15.43 14.87
CA VAL A 864 12.80 14.17 14.31
C VAL A 864 11.99 13.01 14.88
N ILE A 865 11.54 12.12 14.00
CA ILE A 865 10.78 10.92 14.33
C ILE A 865 11.65 9.71 14.00
N ASP A 866 12.01 8.89 14.99
CA ASP A 866 12.66 7.58 14.76
C ASP A 866 11.64 6.48 15.05
N CYS A 867 11.15 5.83 13.98
CA CYS A 867 10.12 4.79 14.05
C CYS A 867 10.67 3.39 14.42
N LYS A 868 11.98 3.24 14.61
CA LYS A 868 12.58 1.97 14.97
C LYS A 868 12.06 1.46 16.33
N GLY A 869 11.43 0.30 16.35
CA GLY A 869 10.84 -0.30 17.55
C GLY A 869 9.60 0.44 18.05
N LEU A 870 8.98 1.29 17.20
CA LEU A 870 7.81 2.09 17.58
C LEU A 870 6.60 1.79 16.68
N PHE A 871 5.42 2.12 17.22
CA PHE A 871 4.16 2.27 16.49
C PHE A 871 3.37 3.47 17.03
N GLY A 872 2.52 4.05 16.20
CA GLY A 872 1.71 5.21 16.57
C GLY A 872 1.17 5.94 15.35
N THR A 873 0.76 7.19 15.53
CA THR A 873 0.18 7.98 14.43
C THR A 873 1.20 8.39 13.37
N SER A 874 2.48 8.52 13.75
CA SER A 874 3.56 8.85 12.82
C SER A 874 4.34 7.62 12.34
N CYS A 875 4.23 6.49 13.03
CA CYS A 875 4.98 5.27 12.79
C CYS A 875 4.06 4.07 12.56
N ASP A 876 4.08 3.48 11.38
CA ASP A 876 3.59 2.12 11.21
C ASP A 876 4.50 1.16 12.02
N PRO A 877 3.99 0.00 12.52
CA PRO A 877 4.79 -0.89 13.36
C PRO A 877 6.07 -1.38 12.67
N ILE A 878 7.22 -0.87 13.08
CA ILE A 878 8.55 -1.27 12.58
C ILE A 878 9.34 -1.85 13.74
N SER A 879 9.36 -3.20 13.85
CA SER A 879 10.18 -3.86 14.89
C SER A 879 11.68 -3.72 14.59
N GLU A 880 12.50 -3.55 15.64
CA GLU A 880 13.96 -3.49 15.47
C GLU A 880 14.54 -4.74 14.83
N LEU A 881 13.95 -5.90 15.10
CA LEU A 881 14.45 -7.21 14.64
C LEU A 881 13.34 -8.00 13.98
N ARG A 882 13.58 -8.41 12.75
CA ARG A 882 12.77 -9.40 12.05
C ARG A 882 13.65 -10.54 11.57
N LEU A 883 13.12 -11.76 11.67
CA LEU A 883 13.83 -12.97 11.27
C LEU A 883 12.84 -13.92 10.58
N VAL A 884 13.29 -14.53 9.51
CA VAL A 884 12.64 -15.70 8.91
C VAL A 884 13.67 -16.80 8.78
N GLN A 885 13.40 -17.94 9.38
CA GLN A 885 14.25 -19.13 9.34
C GLN A 885 13.44 -20.31 8.78
N ARG A 886 14.02 -21.06 7.89
CA ARG A 886 13.44 -22.26 7.30
C ARG A 886 14.38 -23.44 7.49
N THR A 887 13.81 -24.59 7.82
CA THR A 887 14.50 -25.89 7.82
C THR A 887 13.69 -26.86 6.96
N THR A 888 14.30 -27.35 5.92
CA THR A 888 13.69 -28.29 4.96
C THR A 888 14.42 -29.63 5.02
N TRP A 889 13.68 -30.70 5.24
CA TRP A 889 14.16 -32.08 5.20
C TRP A 889 13.58 -32.79 3.99
N GLU A 890 14.46 -33.32 3.16
CA GLU A 890 14.14 -34.06 1.95
C GLU A 890 14.59 -35.51 2.14
N VAL A 891 13.68 -36.48 1.96
CA VAL A 891 13.97 -37.89 2.07
C VAL A 891 13.11 -38.70 1.05
N ASN A 892 13.75 -39.34 0.12
CA ASN A 892 13.10 -40.05 -0.98
C ASN A 892 12.09 -39.14 -1.69
N ASP A 893 10.81 -39.53 -1.72
CA ASP A 893 9.73 -38.81 -2.39
C ASP A 893 9.05 -37.77 -1.47
N PHE A 894 9.56 -37.51 -0.25
CA PHE A 894 8.97 -36.62 0.72
C PHE A 894 9.85 -35.43 1.00
N THR A 895 9.24 -34.25 1.07
CA THR A 895 9.85 -33.03 1.61
C THR A 895 9.00 -32.53 2.78
N VAL A 896 9.65 -32.14 3.86
CA VAL A 896 9.01 -31.46 5.00
C VAL A 896 9.79 -30.20 5.30
N SER A 897 9.12 -29.06 5.30
CA SER A 897 9.73 -27.75 5.58
C SER A 897 9.01 -27.06 6.73
N ALA A 898 9.77 -26.61 7.72
CA ALA A 898 9.27 -25.80 8.83
C ALA A 898 9.86 -24.39 8.74
N GLN A 899 9.02 -23.37 8.83
CA GLN A 899 9.43 -21.97 8.84
C GLN A 899 9.10 -21.33 10.16
N TRP A 900 10.06 -20.59 10.72
CA TRP A 900 9.87 -19.72 11.87
C TRP A 900 9.95 -18.26 11.43
N ARG A 901 8.88 -17.51 11.72
CA ARG A 901 8.80 -16.06 11.51
C ARG A 901 8.82 -15.37 12.87
N HIS A 902 9.80 -14.49 13.09
CA HIS A 902 9.93 -13.69 14.31
C HIS A 902 9.76 -12.20 13.98
N ILE A 903 8.88 -11.54 14.73
CA ILE A 903 8.67 -10.10 14.73
C ILE A 903 9.01 -9.61 16.13
N GLY A 904 10.00 -8.73 16.25
CA GLY A 904 10.42 -8.13 17.50
C GLY A 904 9.34 -7.25 18.12
N ALA A 905 9.49 -6.94 19.41
CA ALA A 905 8.59 -6.06 20.15
C ALA A 905 8.64 -4.62 19.61
N VAL A 906 7.52 -3.89 19.79
CA VAL A 906 7.42 -2.45 19.51
C VAL A 906 6.67 -1.75 20.63
N ASP A 907 7.01 -0.47 20.87
CA ASP A 907 6.39 0.40 21.87
C ASP A 907 5.59 1.51 21.18
N ILE A 908 4.60 2.07 21.89
CA ILE A 908 3.89 3.26 21.41
C ILE A 908 4.84 4.45 21.32
N GLU A 909 4.64 5.33 20.33
CA GLU A 909 5.41 6.58 20.25
C GLU A 909 5.40 7.34 21.59
N PRO A 910 6.57 7.81 22.09
CA PRO A 910 6.67 8.45 23.41
C PRO A 910 5.73 9.64 23.61
N ILE A 911 5.42 10.36 22.52
CA ILE A 911 4.51 11.52 22.57
C ILE A 911 3.02 11.13 22.76
N GLU A 912 2.69 9.86 22.46
CA GLU A 912 1.32 9.36 22.58
C GLU A 912 1.05 8.63 23.89
N LYS A 913 2.10 8.30 24.62
CA LYS A 913 2.05 7.43 25.79
C LYS A 913 1.04 7.86 26.84
N ASP A 914 0.95 9.17 27.14
CA ASP A 914 0.02 9.69 28.14
C ASP A 914 -1.45 9.63 27.70
N GLY A 915 -1.72 9.45 26.38
CA GLY A 915 -3.06 9.37 25.82
C GLY A 915 -3.52 7.98 25.44
N VAL A 916 -2.74 6.94 25.76
CA VAL A 916 -3.01 5.55 25.39
C VAL A 916 -3.11 4.67 26.63
N PHE A 917 -4.11 3.80 26.68
CA PHE A 917 -4.34 2.84 27.76
C PHE A 917 -3.09 1.97 27.99
N GLU A 918 -2.64 1.84 29.22
CA GLU A 918 -1.35 1.25 29.59
C GLU A 918 -1.10 -0.14 28.94
N PRO A 919 -2.07 -1.09 28.90
CA PRO A 919 -1.87 -2.38 28.22
C PRO A 919 -1.62 -2.29 26.70
N PHE A 920 -1.98 -1.17 26.05
CA PHE A 920 -1.81 -0.96 24.61
C PHE A 920 -0.53 -0.23 24.24
N GLN A 921 0.28 0.17 25.23
CA GLN A 921 1.53 0.90 25.01
C GLN A 921 2.68 0.02 24.55
N HIS A 922 2.53 -1.30 24.58
CA HIS A 922 3.57 -2.26 24.25
C HIS A 922 3.00 -3.47 23.51
N ILE A 923 3.58 -3.79 22.36
CA ILE A 923 3.36 -5.05 21.64
C ILE A 923 4.57 -5.94 21.85
N GLY A 924 4.39 -7.07 22.56
CA GLY A 924 5.45 -8.06 22.75
C GLY A 924 5.86 -8.74 21.45
N SER A 925 7.03 -9.38 21.43
CA SER A 925 7.49 -10.11 20.26
C SER A 925 6.54 -11.24 19.86
N HIS A 926 6.33 -11.42 18.55
CA HIS A 926 5.48 -12.45 17.97
C HIS A 926 6.32 -13.49 17.22
N ASN A 927 5.94 -14.76 17.41
CA ASN A 927 6.59 -15.91 16.78
C ASN A 927 5.50 -16.76 16.12
N TYR A 928 5.64 -16.99 14.82
CA TYR A 928 4.79 -17.89 14.06
C TYR A 928 5.62 -19.08 13.56
N ILE A 929 5.02 -20.25 13.55
CA ILE A 929 5.60 -21.46 12.97
C ILE A 929 4.66 -21.92 11.85
N ASP A 930 5.21 -22.09 10.66
CA ASP A 930 4.51 -22.59 9.49
C ASP A 930 5.10 -23.95 9.11
N LEU A 931 4.27 -24.88 8.69
CA LEU A 931 4.69 -26.23 8.30
C LEU A 931 4.20 -26.55 6.90
N PHE A 932 5.09 -27.11 6.10
CA PHE A 932 4.81 -27.56 4.74
C PHE A 932 5.27 -28.99 4.55
N GLY A 933 4.56 -29.74 3.70
CA GLY A 933 4.98 -31.07 3.24
C GLY A 933 4.64 -31.28 1.78
N SER A 934 5.50 -31.96 1.05
CA SER A 934 5.21 -32.45 -0.30
C SER A 934 5.48 -33.95 -0.44
N TYR A 935 4.74 -34.57 -1.35
CA TYR A 935 4.89 -36.00 -1.70
C TYR A 935 4.88 -36.16 -3.22
N HIS A 936 6.00 -36.59 -3.75
CA HIS A 936 6.15 -36.98 -5.16
C HIS A 936 5.55 -38.36 -5.38
N ALA A 937 4.25 -38.43 -5.72
CA ALA A 937 3.56 -39.70 -5.91
C ALA A 937 4.01 -40.44 -7.16
N THR A 938 4.47 -39.73 -8.16
CA THR A 938 5.12 -40.20 -9.38
C THR A 938 6.05 -39.11 -9.90
N ASP A 939 6.87 -39.40 -10.90
CA ASP A 939 7.71 -38.42 -11.61
C ASP A 939 6.89 -37.23 -12.18
N HIS A 940 5.58 -37.39 -12.30
CA HIS A 940 4.68 -36.40 -12.90
C HIS A 940 3.70 -35.76 -11.93
N ILE A 941 3.49 -36.30 -10.74
CA ILE A 941 2.44 -35.87 -9.82
C ILE A 941 3.02 -35.61 -8.44
N THR A 942 2.89 -34.39 -7.97
CA THR A 942 3.26 -33.95 -6.62
C THR A 942 2.03 -33.45 -5.88
N PHE A 943 1.81 -33.96 -4.68
CA PHE A 943 0.83 -33.44 -3.74
C PHE A 943 1.53 -32.57 -2.69
N THR A 944 0.89 -31.49 -2.29
CA THR A 944 1.40 -30.59 -1.27
C THR A 944 0.36 -30.34 -0.20
N ALA A 945 0.81 -30.16 1.05
CA ALA A 945 -0.04 -29.77 2.17
C ALA A 945 0.73 -28.80 3.07
N GLY A 946 0.05 -27.83 3.66
CA GLY A 946 0.68 -26.83 4.53
C GLY A 946 -0.25 -26.35 5.63
N VAL A 947 0.36 -25.79 6.66
CA VAL A 947 -0.35 -25.09 7.75
C VAL A 947 0.45 -23.84 8.11
N ASP A 948 -0.13 -22.67 7.88
CA ASP A 948 0.43 -21.41 8.39
C ASP A 948 -0.08 -21.17 9.81
N ASN A 949 0.76 -20.53 10.63
CA ASN A 949 0.45 -20.25 12.02
C ASN A 949 -0.02 -21.51 12.76
N LEU A 950 0.80 -22.55 12.74
CA LEU A 950 0.50 -23.90 13.28
C LEU A 950 -0.08 -23.88 14.70
N PHE A 951 0.38 -22.97 15.56
CA PHE A 951 -0.06 -22.87 16.94
C PHE A 951 -1.21 -21.90 17.18
N ASP A 952 -1.81 -21.36 16.10
CA ASP A 952 -2.93 -20.43 16.15
C ASP A 952 -2.66 -19.22 17.03
N LYS A 953 -1.46 -18.65 16.87
CA LYS A 953 -1.03 -17.47 17.65
C LYS A 953 -1.87 -16.27 17.29
N GLU A 954 -2.57 -15.71 18.26
CA GLU A 954 -3.40 -14.52 18.09
C GLU A 954 -2.57 -13.26 17.84
N PRO A 955 -3.08 -12.29 17.05
CA PRO A 955 -2.45 -10.99 16.85
C PRO A 955 -2.52 -10.12 18.14
N PRO A 956 -1.69 -9.06 18.25
CA PRO A 956 -1.73 -8.16 19.40
C PRO A 956 -2.99 -7.29 19.41
N VAL A 957 -3.38 -6.80 20.61
CA VAL A 957 -4.50 -5.88 20.79
C VAL A 957 -3.96 -4.51 21.19
N VAL A 958 -4.33 -3.45 20.44
CA VAL A 958 -3.88 -2.06 20.68
C VAL A 958 -5.02 -1.03 20.64
N GLY A 959 -6.26 -1.48 20.50
CA GLY A 959 -7.42 -0.62 20.26
C GLY A 959 -7.52 -0.07 18.84
N ASN A 960 -8.62 0.59 18.52
CA ASN A 960 -8.96 1.00 17.14
C ASN A 960 -8.24 2.25 16.63
N GLU A 961 -7.66 3.04 17.51
CA GLU A 961 -7.16 4.39 17.21
C GLU A 961 -5.63 4.48 17.37
N ALA A 962 -4.95 3.35 17.60
CA ALA A 962 -3.49 3.27 17.65
C ALA A 962 -2.94 3.23 16.21
N GLY A 963 -2.28 4.30 15.79
CA GLY A 963 -1.75 4.42 14.44
C GLY A 963 -2.75 4.91 13.38
N SER A 964 -2.35 4.86 12.12
CA SER A 964 -3.20 5.29 11.00
C SER A 964 -4.36 4.31 10.75
N THR A 965 -5.49 4.81 10.25
CA THR A 965 -6.64 3.96 9.86
C THR A 965 -6.36 3.02 8.69
N ARG A 966 -5.26 3.23 7.96
CA ARG A 966 -4.76 2.32 6.92
C ARG A 966 -4.04 1.13 7.53
N ALA A 967 -3.20 1.37 8.53
CA ALA A 967 -2.38 0.33 9.17
C ALA A 967 -3.17 -0.43 10.24
N ASN A 968 -3.95 0.27 11.09
CA ASN A 968 -4.76 -0.31 12.14
C ASN A 968 -6.19 -0.61 11.65
N SER A 969 -6.62 -1.84 11.79
CA SER A 969 -8.00 -2.25 11.54
C SER A 969 -8.38 -3.39 12.49
N GLY A 970 -9.52 -3.24 13.16
CA GLY A 970 -10.00 -4.25 14.09
C GLY A 970 -9.13 -4.44 15.32
N ASN A 971 -8.65 -3.34 15.93
CA ASN A 971 -7.85 -3.28 17.15
C ASN A 971 -6.43 -3.82 17.03
N THR A 972 -5.89 -3.95 15.81
CA THR A 972 -4.56 -4.50 15.53
C THR A 972 -4.03 -4.01 14.17
N PHE A 973 -2.89 -4.53 13.74
CA PHE A 973 -2.24 -4.22 12.47
C PHE A 973 -2.30 -5.43 11.52
N PRO A 974 -3.36 -5.59 10.70
CA PRO A 974 -3.61 -6.81 9.91
C PRO A 974 -2.55 -7.12 8.86
N SER A 975 -1.85 -6.13 8.34
CA SER A 975 -0.76 -6.34 7.37
C SER A 975 0.54 -6.79 8.05
N GLY A 976 0.70 -6.56 9.36
CA GLY A 976 1.88 -6.92 10.15
C GLY A 976 1.78 -8.23 10.91
N TYR A 977 0.56 -8.63 11.32
CA TYR A 977 0.30 -9.80 12.16
C TYR A 977 -0.79 -10.69 11.58
N ASP A 978 -0.74 -12.00 11.87
CA ASP A 978 -1.66 -13.00 11.33
C ASP A 978 -3.05 -12.90 11.97
N VAL A 979 -3.92 -12.07 11.41
CA VAL A 979 -5.30 -11.82 11.91
C VAL A 979 -6.30 -12.90 11.54
N LEU A 980 -5.96 -13.76 10.59
CA LEU A 980 -6.84 -14.84 10.13
C LEU A 980 -6.73 -16.10 10.99
N GLY A 981 -5.72 -16.17 11.87
CA GLY A 981 -5.38 -17.35 12.64
C GLY A 981 -4.71 -18.44 11.80
N ARG A 982 -4.92 -19.71 12.15
CA ARG A 982 -4.36 -20.86 11.43
C ARG A 982 -4.99 -21.02 10.06
N ILE A 983 -4.15 -21.27 9.03
CA ILE A 983 -4.59 -21.50 7.64
C ILE A 983 -4.11 -22.88 7.18
N TYR A 984 -5.02 -23.68 6.66
CA TYR A 984 -4.71 -24.98 6.03
C TYR A 984 -4.60 -24.82 4.53
N LYS A 985 -3.59 -25.43 3.94
CA LYS A 985 -3.29 -25.36 2.51
C LYS A 985 -3.15 -26.76 1.92
N VAL A 986 -3.66 -27.00 0.73
CA VAL A 986 -3.47 -28.22 -0.05
C VAL A 986 -3.24 -27.87 -1.51
N GLY A 987 -2.43 -28.65 -2.20
CA GLY A 987 -2.16 -28.45 -3.61
C GLY A 987 -1.81 -29.72 -4.35
N MET A 988 -1.91 -29.65 -5.66
CA MET A 988 -1.47 -30.69 -6.58
C MET A 988 -0.79 -30.05 -7.79
N LYS A 989 0.35 -30.58 -8.16
CA LYS A 989 1.06 -30.23 -9.39
C LYS A 989 1.19 -31.46 -10.25
N VAL A 990 0.90 -31.32 -11.54
CA VAL A 990 1.05 -32.35 -12.58
C VAL A 990 1.92 -31.79 -13.67
N SER A 991 3.02 -32.46 -14.02
CA SER A 991 3.97 -32.01 -15.05
C SER A 991 4.35 -33.12 -16.00
N PHE A 992 4.43 -32.85 -17.31
CA PHE A 992 4.75 -33.79 -18.38
C PHE A 992 5.81 -33.19 -19.30
#